data_46296a79fc510cb70c8bbf5515dfb87e
#
_entry.id   46296a79fc510cb70c8bbf5515dfb87e
#
_cell.length_a   1.000
_cell.length_b   1.000
_cell.length_c   1.000
_cell.angle_alpha   90.00
_cell.angle_beta   90.00
_cell.angle_gamma   90.00
#
_symmetry.space_group_name_H-M   'P 1'
#
loop_
_entity.id
_entity.type
_entity.pdbx_description
1 polymer ?
#
loop_
_entity_poly.entity_id
_entity_poly.type
_entity_poly.pdbx_seq_one_letter_code
_entity_poly.pdbx_strand_id
1 'polypeptide(L)'
;MKKLLLLLLLICSATYAQKGRYKMEMVPGKMIEEYTPEHLGLKRDLPAGYTETMRAILAQAAAIKVQSSTQTKASANIVVTYETVPPADVKAVFEKAAATWSTVFSSDVPINVNVKWASLAASVLGSAGASVNVRNFVGANRLNTFYPIALAEKMAHKNLNGTNPDIVATFNSDFTAWYIGTDGVPTINQIDLYSVVLHEMGHGLGFIGQVSVDNGEAGYSYPGIFDQAMINAANVALMDTNSFKNPSAALYTQVTSGKINLSSPSILRNNGSAGKLYTPSTYSAGSSIYHVDQVKYKVGDENALMTPQIARGEITRSIGPIVTSAFNDFGWYSSNLIGEEYNDTEDQANDKVFSVKVYSDTLWEESSLKLYLAINSNTFNPVSTFTKSGNTYSYTLPKNAIARNIKYYWYAEEKSGKKFVTPAEAPVISGTRFGSYFEFNIAPDTTKPEVVYSNPLKYIFSSQTSVPLPTLLAADNIGIDTVYMEYSINSGAAVRKGFTKVPGLSFSYTNSFEFAAGLLKAGDVVKYRIIVKDKAKNTNTVTLPATGTYDFTVLGLQAAAANYKQNFDTPPTTDFYLKGFSFTKPSGFTTIGLHTAHPYADGSEESYNGAGGSDKFTNSDAILLKPITVRADTARIYFDEVVLVEPGEAGASFLNQDGSVNRSFYDYVIVQASNDNGKNWYNLINGWDSNFSTTWLNAYNTGFDAAGNSTGVGSSTLVKKREIDILSSGKFKAGDQLVFRFRLHADIGAHGWGWAIDNLNIQGSVATPAPPLVLATEPMSLVPELNVSPNPTSRVVRVQLGLGSPNEEVRLGILGSQGQWVQKETLQVKGNFLDKQMDISSLPAGTYFVQVITNRNVYNKRIIVVR
;
A
#
# COMPACT_ATOMS: atom_id res chain seq x y z
N MET A 1 8.57 22.14 14.98
CA MET A 1 7.99 22.19 13.62
C MET A 1 7.09 20.99 13.28
N LYS A 2 7.33 19.78 13.79
CA LYS A 2 6.46 18.57 13.55
C LYS A 2 4.98 18.70 13.99
N LYS A 3 4.61 19.65 14.86
CA LYS A 3 3.20 19.86 15.27
C LYS A 3 2.35 20.66 14.27
N LEU A 4 2.95 21.29 13.27
CA LEU A 4 2.22 22.07 12.25
C LEU A 4 1.73 21.19 11.08
N LEU A 5 2.43 20.10 10.78
CA LEU A 5 2.07 19.19 9.68
C LEU A 5 0.80 18.37 9.98
N LEU A 6 0.60 17.97 11.25
CA LEU A 6 -0.61 17.23 11.66
C LEU A 6 -1.89 18.09 11.65
N LEU A 7 -1.75 19.42 11.78
CA LEU A 7 -2.88 20.34 11.75
C LEU A 7 -3.39 20.61 10.33
N LEU A 8 -2.54 20.43 9.31
CA LEU A 8 -2.91 20.61 7.89
C LEU A 8 -3.68 19.41 7.32
N LEU A 9 -3.47 18.19 7.82
CA LEU A 9 -4.27 17.01 7.45
C LEU A 9 -5.73 17.10 7.91
N LEU A 10 -6.01 17.90 8.94
CA LEU A 10 -7.37 18.16 9.43
C LEU A 10 -8.09 19.30 8.66
N ILE A 11 -7.38 20.12 7.91
CA ILE A 11 -7.95 21.28 7.21
C ILE A 11 -8.33 20.95 5.75
N CYS A 12 -7.65 20.00 5.08
CA CYS A 12 -7.99 19.61 3.69
C CYS A 12 -9.26 18.76 3.58
N SER A 13 -9.74 18.13 4.65
CA SER A 13 -11.06 17.47 4.66
C SER A 13 -12.23 18.45 4.82
N ALA A 14 -11.95 19.75 4.98
CA ALA A 14 -12.95 20.73 5.38
C ALA A 14 -13.62 21.49 4.23
N THR A 15 -13.18 21.34 2.99
CA THR A 15 -13.69 22.12 1.85
C THR A 15 -14.59 21.34 0.89
N TYR A 16 -14.83 20.05 1.11
CA TYR A 16 -15.76 19.26 0.29
C TYR A 16 -16.96 18.76 1.11
N ALA A 17 -17.66 19.67 1.72
CA ALA A 17 -18.95 19.35 2.34
C ALA A 17 -20.07 19.47 1.30
N GLN A 18 -20.25 18.45 0.44
CA GLN A 18 -21.56 18.22 -0.13
C GLN A 18 -22.50 17.86 1.03
N LYS A 19 -23.59 18.62 1.17
CA LYS A 19 -24.64 18.39 2.17
C LYS A 19 -25.09 16.93 2.16
N GLY A 20 -24.92 16.25 3.29
CA GLY A 20 -25.67 15.06 3.64
C GLY A 20 -25.34 13.73 2.97
N ARG A 21 -24.29 13.58 2.16
CA ARG A 21 -23.95 12.31 1.52
C ARG A 21 -22.83 11.59 2.21
N TYR A 22 -23.09 10.35 2.67
CA TYR A 22 -22.08 9.43 3.12
C TYR A 22 -21.25 9.00 1.92
N LYS A 23 -20.04 9.50 1.80
CA LYS A 23 -19.13 9.10 0.74
C LYS A 23 -18.47 7.78 1.14
N MET A 24 -18.81 6.70 0.45
CA MET A 24 -18.09 5.44 0.53
C MET A 24 -16.63 5.69 0.15
N GLU A 25 -15.72 5.22 0.98
CA GLU A 25 -14.28 5.34 0.78
C GLU A 25 -13.63 3.97 0.88
N MET A 26 -12.70 3.70 -0.01
CA MET A 26 -11.88 2.49 -0.04
C MET A 26 -10.41 2.86 0.14
N VAL A 27 -9.71 2.08 0.94
CA VAL A 27 -8.25 2.17 1.10
C VAL A 27 -7.64 0.78 0.90
N PRO A 28 -6.38 0.67 0.46
CA PRO A 28 -5.70 -0.62 0.39
C PRO A 28 -5.80 -1.39 1.69
N GLY A 29 -5.95 -2.69 1.60
CA GLY A 29 -5.97 -3.58 2.76
C GLY A 29 -4.58 -3.70 3.37
N LYS A 30 -4.55 -3.98 4.67
CA LYS A 30 -3.32 -4.28 5.39
C LYS A 30 -3.04 -5.78 5.30
N MET A 31 -1.82 -6.14 4.95
CA MET A 31 -1.36 -7.53 4.95
C MET A 31 -0.73 -7.87 6.30
N ILE A 32 -0.99 -9.06 6.80
CA ILE A 32 -0.33 -9.63 7.97
C ILE A 32 0.54 -10.78 7.49
N GLU A 33 1.73 -10.94 8.05
CA GLU A 33 2.67 -12.01 7.75
C GLU A 33 2.74 -13.00 8.92
N GLU A 34 2.63 -14.29 8.62
CA GLU A 34 2.90 -15.38 9.53
C GLU A 34 4.36 -15.85 9.38
N TYR A 35 5.04 -15.97 10.49
CA TYR A 35 6.46 -16.29 10.50
C TYR A 35 6.74 -17.70 11.04
N THR A 36 7.88 -18.27 10.65
CA THR A 36 8.36 -19.51 11.25
C THR A 36 8.55 -19.37 12.78
N PRO A 37 8.40 -20.44 13.56
CA PRO A 37 8.51 -20.39 15.02
C PRO A 37 9.81 -19.76 15.52
N GLU A 38 10.88 -19.87 14.76
CA GLU A 38 12.21 -19.40 15.10
C GLU A 38 12.41 -17.88 14.85
N HIS A 39 11.56 -17.25 14.03
CA HIS A 39 11.77 -15.87 13.57
C HIS A 39 11.68 -14.83 14.69
N LEU A 40 10.67 -14.95 15.56
CA LEU A 40 10.43 -13.97 16.63
C LEU A 40 11.26 -14.25 17.91
N GLY A 41 12.10 -15.29 17.92
CA GLY A 41 12.85 -15.69 19.10
C GLY A 41 11.99 -16.15 20.27
N LEU A 42 10.69 -16.32 20.05
CA LEU A 42 9.72 -16.82 21.02
C LEU A 42 9.62 -18.34 20.83
N LYS A 43 9.70 -19.07 21.93
CA LYS A 43 9.49 -20.52 21.89
C LYS A 43 8.01 -20.81 22.09
N ARG A 44 7.42 -21.49 21.13
CA ARG A 44 6.10 -22.10 21.24
C ARG A 44 6.30 -23.62 21.27
N ASP A 45 6.49 -24.14 22.48
CA ASP A 45 6.77 -25.57 22.69
C ASP A 45 5.47 -26.37 22.75
N LEU A 46 5.49 -27.57 22.17
CA LEU A 46 4.40 -28.52 22.31
C LEU A 46 4.28 -28.93 23.78
N PRO A 47 3.06 -29.01 24.36
CA PRO A 47 2.88 -29.48 25.73
C PRO A 47 3.40 -30.92 25.95
N ALA A 48 3.90 -31.20 27.14
CA ALA A 48 4.27 -32.57 27.49
C ALA A 48 3.04 -33.48 27.29
N GLY A 49 3.21 -34.54 26.49
CA GLY A 49 2.10 -35.45 26.15
C GLY A 49 1.26 -35.07 24.93
N TYR A 50 1.63 -34.02 24.20
CA TYR A 50 1.02 -33.68 22.89
C TYR A 50 1.44 -34.70 21.83
N THR A 51 0.76 -35.86 21.89
CA THR A 51 1.07 -37.03 21.05
C THR A 51 0.37 -36.98 19.70
N GLU A 52 0.82 -37.84 18.79
CA GLU A 52 0.16 -38.05 17.49
C GLU A 52 -1.34 -38.39 17.64
N THR A 53 -1.65 -39.23 18.62
CA THR A 53 -3.05 -39.59 18.98
C THR A 53 -3.85 -38.35 19.40
N MET A 54 -3.27 -37.48 20.20
CA MET A 54 -3.95 -36.27 20.68
C MET A 54 -4.19 -35.28 19.52
N ARG A 55 -3.24 -35.15 18.59
CA ARG A 55 -3.40 -34.36 17.36
C ARG A 55 -4.56 -34.89 16.51
N ALA A 56 -4.63 -36.18 16.29
CA ALA A 56 -5.71 -36.82 15.53
C ALA A 56 -7.09 -36.59 16.20
N ILE A 57 -7.16 -36.68 17.53
CA ILE A 57 -8.40 -36.39 18.29
C ILE A 57 -8.81 -34.92 18.12
N LEU A 58 -7.87 -33.97 18.22
CA LEU A 58 -8.16 -32.54 18.05
C LEU A 58 -8.63 -32.22 16.61
N ALA A 59 -8.02 -32.83 15.60
CA ALA A 59 -8.43 -32.68 14.22
C ALA A 59 -9.85 -33.24 13.98
N GLN A 60 -10.20 -34.41 14.57
CA GLN A 60 -11.54 -34.98 14.49
C GLN A 60 -12.57 -34.13 15.26
N ALA A 61 -12.23 -33.61 16.44
CA ALA A 61 -13.11 -32.76 17.22
C ALA A 61 -13.43 -31.44 16.48
N ALA A 62 -12.45 -30.85 15.80
CA ALA A 62 -12.66 -29.68 14.97
C ALA A 62 -13.60 -29.98 13.80
N ALA A 63 -13.42 -31.12 13.13
CA ALA A 63 -14.30 -31.56 12.05
C ALA A 63 -15.75 -31.84 12.53
N ILE A 64 -15.93 -32.41 13.71
CA ILE A 64 -17.25 -32.68 14.30
C ILE A 64 -17.95 -31.35 14.69
N LYS A 65 -17.24 -30.38 15.26
CA LYS A 65 -17.78 -29.03 15.55
C LYS A 65 -18.27 -28.33 14.29
N VAL A 66 -17.56 -28.47 13.18
CA VAL A 66 -17.97 -27.96 11.87
C VAL A 66 -19.24 -28.65 11.38
N GLN A 67 -19.37 -29.98 11.56
CA GLN A 67 -20.56 -30.72 11.15
C GLN A 67 -21.78 -30.50 12.06
N SER A 68 -21.59 -30.27 13.37
CA SER A 68 -22.69 -30.05 14.33
C SER A 68 -23.29 -28.64 14.26
N SER A 69 -22.61 -27.68 13.64
CA SER A 69 -23.15 -26.33 13.36
C SER A 69 -24.12 -26.29 12.18
N THR A 70 -24.39 -27.43 11.52
CA THR A 70 -25.34 -27.57 10.40
C THR A 70 -26.80 -27.55 10.84
N GLN A 71 -27.24 -26.51 11.50
CA GLN A 71 -28.59 -26.01 11.24
C GLN A 71 -28.56 -25.38 9.83
N THR A 72 -29.57 -25.66 9.02
CA THR A 72 -29.79 -25.24 7.63
C THR A 72 -29.65 -23.72 7.38
N LYS A 73 -28.48 -23.15 7.65
CA LYS A 73 -28.09 -21.82 7.20
C LYS A 73 -27.42 -21.93 5.86
N ALA A 74 -27.79 -21.06 4.92
CA ALA A 74 -27.02 -20.92 3.69
C ALA A 74 -25.57 -20.63 4.06
N SER A 75 -24.65 -21.50 3.62
CA SER A 75 -23.22 -21.28 3.82
C SER A 75 -22.71 -20.18 2.90
N ALA A 76 -21.66 -19.47 3.31
CA ALA A 76 -21.00 -18.53 2.42
C ALA A 76 -20.36 -19.27 1.23
N ASN A 77 -20.44 -18.69 0.05
CA ASN A 77 -19.73 -19.18 -1.14
C ASN A 77 -18.32 -18.54 -1.16
N ILE A 78 -17.30 -19.28 -0.75
CA ILE A 78 -15.90 -18.83 -0.80
C ILE A 78 -15.24 -19.45 -2.03
N VAL A 79 -14.86 -18.60 -3.00
CA VAL A 79 -14.26 -19.00 -4.28
C VAL A 79 -12.77 -18.73 -4.22
N VAL A 80 -11.96 -19.80 -4.33
CA VAL A 80 -10.49 -19.69 -4.34
C VAL A 80 -10.00 -19.68 -5.78
N THR A 81 -9.23 -18.65 -6.13
CA THR A 81 -8.54 -18.52 -7.43
C THR A 81 -7.04 -18.46 -7.19
N TYR A 82 -6.26 -18.76 -8.21
CA TYR A 82 -4.81 -18.90 -8.10
C TYR A 82 -4.11 -18.00 -9.11
N GLU A 83 -3.27 -17.08 -8.66
CA GLU A 83 -2.35 -16.33 -9.53
C GLU A 83 -1.25 -17.27 -10.06
N THR A 84 -0.73 -18.16 -9.18
CA THR A 84 0.17 -19.24 -9.53
C THR A 84 -0.46 -20.53 -9.03
N VAL A 85 -0.77 -21.47 -9.93
CA VAL A 85 -1.46 -22.73 -9.57
C VAL A 85 -0.51 -23.60 -8.73
N PRO A 86 -0.85 -23.91 -7.48
CA PRO A 86 -0.03 -24.78 -6.64
C PRO A 86 -0.18 -26.25 -7.02
N PRO A 87 0.66 -27.17 -6.48
CA PRO A 87 0.44 -28.61 -6.57
C PRO A 87 -0.97 -29.02 -6.14
N ALA A 88 -1.49 -30.10 -6.69
CA ALA A 88 -2.89 -30.51 -6.49
C ALA A 88 -3.25 -30.80 -5.01
N ASP A 89 -2.32 -31.37 -4.25
CA ASP A 89 -2.45 -31.64 -2.83
C ASP A 89 -2.47 -30.35 -1.99
N VAL A 90 -1.62 -29.39 -2.32
CA VAL A 90 -1.61 -28.04 -1.74
C VAL A 90 -2.93 -27.31 -2.05
N LYS A 91 -3.40 -27.37 -3.29
CA LYS A 91 -4.68 -26.82 -3.72
C LYS A 91 -5.84 -27.36 -2.88
N ALA A 92 -5.87 -28.68 -2.64
CA ALA A 92 -6.90 -29.31 -1.81
C ALA A 92 -6.93 -28.76 -0.36
N VAL A 93 -5.78 -28.35 0.19
CA VAL A 93 -5.72 -27.72 1.52
C VAL A 93 -6.39 -26.34 1.50
N PHE A 94 -6.14 -25.50 0.50
CA PHE A 94 -6.80 -24.20 0.36
C PHE A 94 -8.31 -24.33 0.22
N GLU A 95 -8.77 -25.23 -0.64
CA GLU A 95 -10.21 -25.47 -0.86
C GLU A 95 -10.89 -26.00 0.42
N LYS A 96 -10.19 -26.84 1.18
CA LYS A 96 -10.70 -27.33 2.47
C LYS A 96 -10.76 -26.23 3.53
N ALA A 97 -9.79 -25.33 3.59
CA ALA A 97 -9.81 -24.20 4.51
C ALA A 97 -10.96 -23.22 4.16
N ALA A 98 -11.16 -22.93 2.88
CA ALA A 98 -12.30 -22.16 2.40
C ALA A 98 -13.64 -22.81 2.78
N ALA A 99 -13.77 -24.12 2.57
CA ALA A 99 -14.95 -24.87 2.98
C ALA A 99 -15.18 -24.83 4.50
N THR A 100 -14.14 -24.84 5.31
CA THR A 100 -14.27 -24.70 6.78
C THR A 100 -14.79 -23.32 7.14
N TRP A 101 -14.23 -22.24 6.62
CA TRP A 101 -14.73 -20.89 6.85
C TRP A 101 -16.16 -20.68 6.34
N SER A 102 -16.53 -21.29 5.20
CA SER A 102 -17.88 -21.16 4.64
C SER A 102 -18.99 -21.69 5.58
N THR A 103 -18.65 -22.53 6.54
CA THR A 103 -19.61 -23.04 7.54
C THR A 103 -19.82 -22.14 8.74
N VAL A 104 -18.97 -21.13 8.93
CA VAL A 104 -18.99 -20.24 10.13
C VAL A 104 -20.04 -19.15 10.00
N PHE A 105 -20.25 -18.64 8.78
CA PHE A 105 -21.18 -17.55 8.51
C PHE A 105 -21.88 -17.75 7.16
N SER A 106 -22.92 -16.93 6.91
CA SER A 106 -23.61 -16.89 5.60
C SER A 106 -23.32 -15.60 4.87
N SER A 107 -23.24 -15.69 3.54
CA SER A 107 -23.15 -14.52 2.66
C SER A 107 -23.92 -14.85 1.37
N ASP A 108 -24.74 -13.92 0.90
CA ASP A 108 -25.38 -13.98 -0.41
C ASP A 108 -24.50 -13.37 -1.53
N VAL A 109 -23.37 -12.75 -1.15
CA VAL A 109 -22.33 -12.30 -2.06
C VAL A 109 -21.15 -13.29 -1.98
N PRO A 110 -20.65 -13.81 -3.11
CA PRO A 110 -19.46 -14.67 -3.11
C PRO A 110 -18.25 -13.95 -2.51
N ILE A 111 -17.43 -14.68 -1.77
CA ILE A 111 -16.15 -14.18 -1.22
C ILE A 111 -15.03 -14.73 -2.11
N ASN A 112 -14.32 -13.85 -2.82
CA ASN A 112 -13.30 -14.19 -3.77
C ASN A 112 -11.90 -14.12 -3.12
N VAL A 113 -11.23 -15.26 -3.00
CA VAL A 113 -9.87 -15.35 -2.43
C VAL A 113 -8.89 -15.61 -3.56
N ASN A 114 -7.93 -14.71 -3.76
CA ASN A 114 -6.83 -14.91 -4.70
C ASN A 114 -5.59 -15.39 -3.96
N VAL A 115 -5.09 -16.56 -4.32
CA VAL A 115 -3.93 -17.21 -3.70
C VAL A 115 -2.74 -17.18 -4.63
N LYS A 116 -1.60 -16.78 -4.08
CA LYS A 116 -0.29 -16.88 -4.73
C LYS A 116 0.57 -17.90 -3.99
N TRP A 117 1.00 -18.95 -4.69
CA TRP A 117 1.98 -19.91 -4.20
C TRP A 117 3.33 -19.55 -4.79
N ALA A 118 4.21 -18.89 -4.00
CA ALA A 118 5.43 -18.27 -4.51
C ALA A 118 6.58 -18.33 -3.49
N SER A 119 7.80 -18.11 -3.97
CA SER A 119 8.98 -17.94 -3.13
C SER A 119 8.83 -16.73 -2.21
N LEU A 120 9.02 -16.93 -0.91
CA LEU A 120 9.07 -15.89 0.12
C LEU A 120 10.39 -16.00 0.90
N ALA A 121 10.65 -15.02 1.76
CA ALA A 121 11.77 -15.10 2.69
C ALA A 121 11.68 -16.37 3.54
N ALA A 122 12.82 -16.98 3.86
CA ALA A 122 12.86 -18.29 4.53
C ALA A 122 12.16 -18.31 5.91
N SER A 123 12.00 -17.14 6.54
CA SER A 123 11.30 -17.00 7.82
C SER A 123 9.80 -16.74 7.68
N VAL A 124 9.27 -16.50 6.49
CA VAL A 124 7.87 -16.18 6.24
C VAL A 124 7.16 -17.43 5.75
N LEU A 125 6.08 -17.83 6.41
CA LEU A 125 5.21 -18.95 6.03
C LEU A 125 4.15 -18.53 5.02
N GLY A 126 3.53 -17.37 5.26
CA GLY A 126 2.51 -16.80 4.41
C GLY A 126 2.14 -15.38 4.85
N SER A 127 1.25 -14.78 4.09
CA SER A 127 0.63 -13.52 4.45
C SER A 127 -0.76 -13.42 3.82
N ALA A 128 -1.71 -12.81 4.52
CA ALA A 128 -2.99 -12.48 3.92
C ALA A 128 -3.60 -11.20 4.48
N GLY A 129 -4.60 -10.69 3.75
CA GLY A 129 -5.40 -9.55 4.16
C GLY A 129 -6.55 -9.30 3.20
N ALA A 130 -7.44 -8.40 3.57
CA ALA A 130 -8.42 -7.87 2.64
C ALA A 130 -7.71 -7.11 1.51
N SER A 131 -8.17 -7.23 0.27
CA SER A 131 -7.60 -6.46 -0.84
C SER A 131 -7.80 -4.95 -0.65
N VAL A 132 -8.95 -4.57 -0.11
CA VAL A 132 -9.28 -3.19 0.29
C VAL A 132 -10.13 -3.20 1.56
N ASN A 133 -10.08 -2.09 2.30
CA ASN A 133 -10.99 -1.80 3.40
C ASN A 133 -11.96 -0.69 2.98
N VAL A 134 -13.21 -0.79 3.39
CA VAL A 134 -14.29 0.11 2.98
C VAL A 134 -14.98 0.71 4.18
N ARG A 135 -15.27 2.02 4.15
CA ARG A 135 -16.11 2.68 5.16
C ARG A 135 -17.28 3.42 4.52
N ASN A 136 -18.30 3.74 5.32
CA ASN A 136 -19.47 4.53 4.93
C ASN A 136 -20.24 3.95 3.73
N PHE A 137 -20.24 2.64 3.55
CA PHE A 137 -21.06 1.95 2.55
C PHE A 137 -22.49 1.76 3.07
N VAL A 138 -23.44 1.60 2.15
CA VAL A 138 -24.84 1.30 2.50
C VAL A 138 -24.91 -0.08 3.15
N GLY A 139 -25.46 -0.17 4.36
CA GLY A 139 -25.47 -1.39 5.19
C GLY A 139 -24.40 -1.40 6.28
N ALA A 140 -23.48 -0.43 6.32
CA ALA A 140 -22.53 -0.31 7.43
C ALA A 140 -23.28 -0.06 8.75
N ASN A 141 -22.80 -0.70 9.83
CA ASN A 141 -23.37 -0.53 11.17
C ASN A 141 -22.75 0.68 11.92
N ARG A 142 -21.57 1.14 11.51
CA ARG A 142 -20.88 2.28 12.11
C ARG A 142 -20.32 3.19 11.02
N LEU A 143 -20.46 4.50 11.25
CA LEU A 143 -19.82 5.52 10.41
C LEU A 143 -18.33 5.63 10.70
N ASN A 144 -17.59 6.11 9.70
CA ASN A 144 -16.16 6.39 9.84
C ASN A 144 -15.35 5.22 10.42
N THR A 145 -15.79 4.00 10.11
CA THR A 145 -15.16 2.75 10.51
C THR A 145 -14.89 1.92 9.26
N PHE A 146 -13.66 1.43 9.11
CA PHE A 146 -13.29 0.57 8.00
C PHE A 146 -13.68 -0.89 8.26
N TYR A 147 -14.19 -1.52 7.24
CA TYR A 147 -14.53 -2.94 7.20
C TYR A 147 -13.72 -3.62 6.09
N PRO A 148 -13.20 -4.83 6.29
CA PRO A 148 -12.67 -5.64 5.20
C PRO A 148 -13.71 -5.80 4.09
N ILE A 149 -13.29 -5.78 2.84
CA ILE A 149 -14.22 -5.75 1.70
C ILE A 149 -15.19 -6.92 1.71
N ALA A 150 -14.74 -8.15 2.00
CA ALA A 150 -15.62 -9.33 2.08
C ALA A 150 -16.77 -9.14 3.09
N LEU A 151 -16.47 -8.57 4.27
CA LEU A 151 -17.47 -8.26 5.29
C LEU A 151 -18.39 -7.11 4.84
N ALA A 152 -17.83 -6.08 4.24
CA ALA A 152 -18.61 -4.94 3.74
C ALA A 152 -19.59 -5.38 2.65
N GLU A 153 -19.18 -6.25 1.74
CA GLU A 153 -20.05 -6.80 0.67
C GLU A 153 -21.17 -7.68 1.22
N LYS A 154 -20.86 -8.53 2.21
CA LYS A 154 -21.89 -9.29 2.93
C LYS A 154 -22.92 -8.35 3.57
N MET A 155 -22.48 -7.27 4.22
CA MET A 155 -23.38 -6.34 4.90
C MET A 155 -24.15 -5.44 3.91
N ALA A 156 -23.55 -5.11 2.79
CA ALA A 156 -24.18 -4.34 1.71
C ALA A 156 -25.09 -5.19 0.81
N HIS A 157 -25.01 -6.53 0.92
CA HIS A 157 -25.66 -7.48 0.00
C HIS A 157 -25.37 -7.17 -1.47
N LYS A 158 -24.13 -6.74 -1.75
CA LYS A 158 -23.71 -6.28 -3.08
C LYS A 158 -22.18 -6.34 -3.19
N ASN A 159 -21.69 -6.78 -4.36
CA ASN A 159 -20.28 -6.63 -4.70
C ASN A 159 -19.93 -5.13 -4.82
N LEU A 160 -18.90 -4.68 -4.10
CA LEU A 160 -18.48 -3.28 -4.01
C LEU A 160 -17.15 -3.02 -4.75
N ASN A 161 -16.32 -4.04 -4.98
CA ASN A 161 -14.98 -3.92 -5.57
C ASN A 161 -14.90 -4.42 -7.04
N GLY A 162 -16.01 -4.87 -7.62
CA GLY A 162 -16.12 -5.31 -9.01
C GLY A 162 -15.50 -6.68 -9.24
N THR A 163 -14.48 -6.77 -10.10
CA THR A 163 -13.80 -8.03 -10.44
C THR A 163 -12.55 -8.31 -9.62
N ASN A 164 -12.20 -7.41 -8.68
CA ASN A 164 -11.04 -7.61 -7.82
C ASN A 164 -11.34 -8.69 -6.77
N PRO A 165 -10.35 -9.44 -6.31
CA PRO A 165 -10.53 -10.37 -5.20
C PRO A 165 -10.86 -9.61 -3.91
N ASP A 166 -11.54 -10.27 -2.97
CA ASP A 166 -11.84 -9.72 -1.65
C ASP A 166 -10.70 -9.96 -0.68
N ILE A 167 -10.05 -11.10 -0.80
CA ILE A 167 -8.90 -11.50 0.00
C ILE A 167 -7.75 -11.82 -0.94
N VAL A 168 -6.57 -11.32 -0.60
CA VAL A 168 -5.31 -11.69 -1.24
C VAL A 168 -4.44 -12.42 -0.24
N ALA A 169 -3.82 -13.53 -0.66
CA ALA A 169 -2.98 -14.34 0.21
C ALA A 169 -1.78 -14.89 -0.56
N THR A 170 -0.61 -14.89 0.07
CA THR A 170 0.61 -15.47 -0.51
C THR A 170 1.19 -16.48 0.47
N PHE A 171 1.61 -17.65 -0.02
CA PHE A 171 2.20 -18.71 0.79
C PHE A 171 3.54 -19.15 0.21
N ASN A 172 4.47 -19.50 1.10
CA ASN A 172 5.85 -19.78 0.75
C ASN A 172 6.00 -21.16 0.08
N SER A 173 6.24 -21.15 -1.24
CA SER A 173 6.50 -22.36 -2.02
C SER A 173 7.86 -23.01 -1.71
N ASP A 174 8.83 -22.26 -1.19
CA ASP A 174 10.19 -22.72 -0.90
C ASP A 174 10.33 -23.29 0.50
N PHE A 175 9.28 -23.17 1.34
CA PHE A 175 9.31 -23.77 2.68
C PHE A 175 9.11 -25.28 2.58
N THR A 176 10.18 -26.04 2.83
CA THR A 176 10.22 -27.51 2.59
C THR A 176 9.60 -28.35 3.69
N ALA A 177 9.30 -27.75 4.85
CA ALA A 177 8.78 -28.47 6.00
C ALA A 177 7.24 -28.36 6.16
N TRP A 178 6.51 -28.10 5.07
CA TRP A 178 5.06 -28.15 5.07
C TRP A 178 4.52 -29.57 5.32
N TYR A 179 3.53 -29.66 6.19
CA TYR A 179 2.63 -30.79 6.27
C TYR A 179 1.37 -30.47 5.45
N ILE A 180 1.15 -31.20 4.37
CA ILE A 180 0.04 -30.97 3.43
C ILE A 180 -1.15 -31.93 3.72
N GLY A 181 -0.97 -32.91 4.62
CA GLY A 181 -2.01 -33.86 4.99
C GLY A 181 -3.22 -33.20 5.67
N THR A 182 -4.39 -33.77 5.40
CA THR A 182 -5.65 -33.29 5.97
C THR A 182 -6.10 -34.08 7.21
N ASP A 183 -5.40 -35.16 7.56
CA ASP A 183 -5.66 -36.03 8.71
C ASP A 183 -5.25 -35.42 10.08
N GLY A 184 -4.39 -34.37 10.07
CA GLY A 184 -3.99 -33.66 11.27
C GLY A 184 -2.85 -34.32 12.04
N VAL A 185 -1.96 -35.03 11.38
CA VAL A 185 -0.84 -35.74 12.00
C VAL A 185 0.52 -35.28 11.46
N PRO A 186 0.89 -33.97 11.58
CA PRO A 186 2.22 -33.51 11.21
C PRO A 186 3.28 -34.14 12.13
N THR A 187 4.47 -34.39 11.58
CA THR A 187 5.62 -34.71 12.42
C THR A 187 6.07 -33.49 13.21
N ILE A 188 6.90 -33.71 14.25
CA ILE A 188 7.46 -32.63 15.07
C ILE A 188 8.38 -31.65 14.29
N ASN A 189 8.71 -31.96 13.05
CA ASN A 189 9.56 -31.12 12.17
C ASN A 189 8.74 -30.36 11.14
N GLN A 190 7.43 -30.61 11.04
CA GLN A 190 6.57 -30.01 10.02
C GLN A 190 5.66 -28.93 10.58
N ILE A 191 5.29 -27.98 9.74
CA ILE A 191 4.25 -26.97 10.01
C ILE A 191 2.98 -27.36 9.22
N ASP A 192 1.85 -27.37 9.91
CA ASP A 192 0.55 -27.71 9.29
C ASP A 192 0.06 -26.59 8.38
N LEU A 193 0.18 -26.79 7.04
CA LEU A 193 -0.27 -25.82 6.04
C LEU A 193 -1.76 -25.45 6.22
N TYR A 194 -2.60 -26.44 6.56
CA TYR A 194 -4.02 -26.18 6.76
C TYR A 194 -4.29 -25.20 7.92
N SER A 195 -3.59 -25.31 9.03
CA SER A 195 -3.69 -24.35 10.15
C SER A 195 -3.25 -22.96 9.73
N VAL A 196 -2.16 -22.84 8.97
CA VAL A 196 -1.66 -21.54 8.47
C VAL A 196 -2.66 -20.93 7.49
N VAL A 197 -3.22 -21.71 6.54
CA VAL A 197 -4.22 -21.20 5.60
C VAL A 197 -5.49 -20.73 6.32
N LEU A 198 -5.96 -21.48 7.33
CA LEU A 198 -7.10 -21.05 8.15
C LEU A 198 -6.81 -19.73 8.88
N HIS A 199 -5.62 -19.60 9.45
CA HIS A 199 -5.17 -18.38 10.14
C HIS A 199 -5.15 -17.18 9.21
N GLU A 200 -4.48 -17.30 8.07
CA GLU A 200 -4.35 -16.23 7.08
C GLU A 200 -5.71 -15.78 6.52
N MET A 201 -6.60 -16.74 6.22
CA MET A 201 -7.97 -16.40 5.83
C MET A 201 -8.73 -15.66 6.95
N GLY A 202 -8.45 -15.92 8.21
CA GLY A 202 -9.01 -15.18 9.36
C GLY A 202 -8.68 -13.69 9.31
N HIS A 203 -7.44 -13.34 8.94
CA HIS A 203 -7.04 -11.94 8.73
C HIS A 203 -7.81 -11.31 7.56
N GLY A 204 -7.88 -12.00 6.42
CA GLY A 204 -8.63 -11.53 5.25
C GLY A 204 -10.13 -11.34 5.53
N LEU A 205 -10.72 -12.16 6.38
CA LEU A 205 -12.13 -12.09 6.80
C LEU A 205 -12.40 -11.03 7.88
N GLY A 206 -11.36 -10.45 8.51
CA GLY A 206 -11.54 -9.30 9.41
C GLY A 206 -10.94 -9.41 10.80
N PHE A 207 -10.08 -10.40 11.07
CA PHE A 207 -9.30 -10.40 12.30
C PHE A 207 -8.08 -9.46 12.19
N ILE A 208 -8.35 -8.22 11.79
CA ILE A 208 -7.36 -7.18 11.50
C ILE A 208 -8.00 -5.79 11.66
N GLY A 209 -7.19 -4.77 12.00
CA GLY A 209 -7.63 -3.38 12.11
C GLY A 209 -6.67 -2.38 11.47
N GLN A 210 -6.83 -1.10 11.78
CA GLN A 210 -6.14 0.01 11.14
C GLN A 210 -5.06 0.66 12.01
N VAL A 211 -4.97 0.30 13.30
CA VAL A 211 -3.92 0.85 14.18
C VAL A 211 -2.55 0.48 13.66
N SER A 212 -1.70 1.46 13.50
CA SER A 212 -0.28 1.33 13.13
C SER A 212 0.60 2.01 14.18
N VAL A 213 1.87 1.65 14.19
CA VAL A 213 2.86 2.21 15.10
C VAL A 213 3.98 2.81 14.27
N ASP A 214 4.31 4.05 14.58
CA ASP A 214 5.44 4.76 13.98
C ASP A 214 6.14 5.62 15.03
N ASN A 215 7.47 5.59 15.07
CA ASN A 215 8.32 6.43 15.92
C ASN A 215 7.88 6.54 17.40
N GLY A 216 7.39 5.42 18.01
CA GLY A 216 6.94 5.41 19.41
C GLY A 216 5.55 6.01 19.63
N GLU A 217 4.81 6.30 18.58
CA GLU A 217 3.39 6.66 18.62
C GLU A 217 2.54 5.57 17.94
N ALA A 218 1.34 5.36 18.43
CA ALA A 218 0.33 4.56 17.75
C ALA A 218 -0.79 5.46 17.23
N GLY A 219 -1.34 5.11 16.05
CA GLY A 219 -2.38 5.90 15.43
C GLY A 219 -3.11 5.19 14.30
N TYR A 220 -4.15 5.86 13.79
CA TYR A 220 -4.99 5.40 12.68
C TYR A 220 -5.63 6.61 11.99
N SER A 221 -5.97 6.51 10.71
CA SER A 221 -6.77 7.55 10.03
C SER A 221 -8.24 7.47 10.47
N TYR A 222 -8.84 6.29 10.34
CA TYR A 222 -10.12 5.88 10.90
C TYR A 222 -9.96 4.45 11.42
N PRO A 223 -10.63 4.08 12.53
CA PRO A 223 -10.49 2.74 13.09
C PRO A 223 -11.10 1.67 12.18
N GLY A 224 -10.56 0.47 12.22
CA GLY A 224 -11.24 -0.72 11.71
C GLY A 224 -12.33 -1.23 12.64
N ILE A 225 -13.22 -2.08 12.14
CA ILE A 225 -14.27 -2.69 12.97
C ILE A 225 -13.67 -3.53 14.12
N PHE A 226 -12.53 -4.16 13.89
CA PHE A 226 -11.78 -4.87 14.93
C PHE A 226 -11.30 -3.91 16.03
N ASP A 227 -10.75 -2.75 15.64
CA ASP A 227 -10.20 -1.76 16.58
C ASP A 227 -11.28 -1.23 17.54
N GLN A 228 -12.52 -1.12 17.06
CA GLN A 228 -13.67 -0.70 17.87
C GLN A 228 -13.98 -1.64 19.04
N ALA A 229 -13.49 -2.87 18.98
CA ALA A 229 -13.68 -3.88 20.03
C ALA A 229 -12.48 -4.00 20.99
N MET A 230 -11.41 -3.21 20.79
CA MET A 230 -10.25 -3.23 21.67
C MET A 230 -10.48 -2.41 22.94
N ILE A 231 -10.22 -3.05 24.09
CA ILE A 231 -10.28 -2.41 25.40
C ILE A 231 -8.99 -2.68 26.19
N ASN A 232 -8.64 -1.76 27.09
CA ASN A 232 -7.55 -2.00 28.03
C ASN A 232 -8.01 -2.75 29.30
N ALA A 233 -7.10 -2.99 30.24
CA ALA A 233 -7.40 -3.69 31.50
C ALA A 233 -8.43 -2.98 32.40
N ALA A 234 -8.66 -1.68 32.19
CA ALA A 234 -9.68 -0.90 32.90
C ALA A 234 -11.01 -0.83 32.13
N ASN A 235 -11.18 -1.65 31.08
CA ASN A 235 -12.33 -1.65 30.15
C ASN A 235 -12.54 -0.32 29.41
N VAL A 236 -11.50 0.50 29.27
CA VAL A 236 -11.55 1.71 28.44
C VAL A 236 -11.29 1.33 26.99
N ALA A 237 -12.17 1.76 26.07
CA ALA A 237 -11.99 1.52 24.63
C ALA A 237 -10.74 2.25 24.12
N LEU A 238 -9.91 1.57 23.32
CA LEU A 238 -8.71 2.19 22.76
C LEU A 238 -9.03 3.30 21.74
N MET A 239 -10.18 3.22 21.10
CA MET A 239 -10.64 4.20 20.13
C MET A 239 -11.32 5.42 20.77
N ASP A 240 -11.39 5.50 22.11
CA ASP A 240 -11.85 6.69 22.82
C ASP A 240 -10.78 7.80 22.79
N THR A 241 -10.95 8.76 21.91
CA THR A 241 -9.99 9.88 21.71
C THR A 241 -9.97 10.87 22.88
N ASN A 242 -10.90 10.79 23.83
CA ASN A 242 -10.83 11.54 25.09
C ASN A 242 -9.80 10.93 26.04
N SER A 243 -9.75 9.60 26.07
CA SER A 243 -8.80 8.83 26.88
C SER A 243 -7.43 8.71 26.20
N PHE A 244 -7.41 8.48 24.88
CA PHE A 244 -6.19 8.29 24.09
C PHE A 244 -6.23 9.17 22.85
N LYS A 245 -5.34 10.17 22.81
CA LYS A 245 -5.20 11.01 21.59
C LYS A 245 -4.71 10.15 20.42
N ASN A 246 -5.12 10.49 19.22
CA ASN A 246 -4.77 9.78 17.99
C ASN A 246 -4.09 10.74 16.98
N PRO A 247 -2.84 10.48 16.56
CA PRO A 247 -1.90 9.50 17.11
C PRO A 247 -1.32 9.96 18.46
N SER A 248 -0.76 9.01 19.24
CA SER A 248 -0.06 9.38 20.48
C SER A 248 0.83 8.29 21.05
N ALA A 249 1.83 8.72 21.86
CA ALA A 249 2.64 7.83 22.71
C ALA A 249 1.78 7.14 23.79
N ALA A 250 0.68 7.78 24.22
CA ALA A 250 -0.24 7.16 25.19
C ALA A 250 -0.94 5.94 24.59
N LEU A 251 -1.39 6.02 23.34
CA LEU A 251 -1.96 4.89 22.60
C LEU A 251 -0.89 3.81 22.35
N TYR A 252 0.33 4.22 21.97
CA TYR A 252 1.47 3.30 21.85
C TYR A 252 1.71 2.50 23.13
N THR A 253 1.71 3.18 24.29
CA THR A 253 1.85 2.52 25.60
C THR A 253 0.76 1.47 25.83
N GLN A 254 -0.46 1.70 25.38
CA GLN A 254 -1.53 0.69 25.50
C GLN A 254 -1.21 -0.53 24.61
N VAL A 255 -0.90 -0.35 23.34
CA VAL A 255 -0.68 -1.47 22.40
C VAL A 255 0.63 -2.23 22.62
N THR A 256 1.46 -1.77 23.57
CA THR A 256 2.67 -2.48 24.04
C THR A 256 2.60 -2.89 25.51
N SER A 257 1.41 -2.83 26.13
CA SER A 257 1.24 -3.06 27.57
C SER A 257 1.13 -4.54 28.02
N GLY A 258 0.89 -5.46 27.10
CA GLY A 258 0.50 -6.84 27.42
C GLY A 258 -0.90 -6.97 28.05
N LYS A 259 -1.72 -5.90 28.01
CA LYS A 259 -3.00 -5.80 28.76
C LYS A 259 -4.19 -5.42 27.90
N ILE A 260 -4.10 -5.54 26.58
CA ILE A 260 -5.21 -5.27 25.67
C ILE A 260 -6.04 -6.52 25.45
N ASN A 261 -7.34 -6.34 25.40
CA ASN A 261 -8.30 -7.39 25.15
C ASN A 261 -9.23 -7.02 24.00
N LEU A 262 -9.68 -8.02 23.24
CA LEU A 262 -10.79 -7.94 22.31
C LEU A 262 -12.08 -8.26 23.08
N SER A 263 -13.03 -7.33 23.09
CA SER A 263 -14.26 -7.44 23.86
C SER A 263 -15.47 -7.05 23.02
N SER A 264 -16.45 -7.94 23.01
CA SER A 264 -17.75 -7.70 22.42
C SER A 264 -18.80 -8.52 23.17
N PRO A 265 -20.11 -8.18 23.03
CA PRO A 265 -21.17 -8.90 23.73
C PRO A 265 -21.16 -10.41 23.49
N SER A 266 -20.92 -10.84 22.26
CA SER A 266 -20.86 -12.27 21.93
C SER A 266 -19.60 -12.96 22.47
N ILE A 267 -18.45 -12.28 22.49
CA ILE A 267 -17.24 -12.82 23.10
C ILE A 267 -17.46 -13.05 24.60
N LEU A 268 -17.99 -12.07 25.32
CA LEU A 268 -18.25 -12.19 26.74
C LEU A 268 -19.23 -13.31 27.06
N ARG A 269 -20.27 -13.50 26.25
CA ARG A 269 -21.28 -14.55 26.40
C ARG A 269 -20.73 -15.95 26.12
N ASN A 270 -19.98 -16.11 25.00
CA ASN A 270 -19.61 -17.44 24.49
C ASN A 270 -18.24 -17.91 25.00
N ASN A 271 -17.33 -16.98 25.33
CA ASN A 271 -16.00 -17.27 25.84
C ASN A 271 -15.90 -17.04 27.39
N GLY A 272 -16.93 -16.43 27.99
CA GLY A 272 -16.96 -16.11 29.42
C GLY A 272 -16.08 -14.92 29.85
N SER A 273 -15.20 -14.44 28.98
CA SER A 273 -14.32 -13.30 29.22
C SER A 273 -13.83 -12.70 27.89
N ALA A 274 -13.35 -11.46 27.91
CA ALA A 274 -12.70 -10.84 26.78
C ALA A 274 -11.46 -11.63 26.34
N GLY A 275 -11.22 -11.65 25.02
CA GLY A 275 -10.07 -12.31 24.40
C GLY A 275 -8.80 -11.48 24.59
N LYS A 276 -7.78 -12.02 25.27
CA LYS A 276 -6.50 -11.32 25.43
C LYS A 276 -5.77 -11.24 24.10
N LEU A 277 -5.32 -10.02 23.71
CA LEU A 277 -4.54 -9.80 22.52
C LEU A 277 -3.03 -9.83 22.79
N TYR A 278 -2.26 -10.17 21.75
CA TYR A 278 -0.81 -10.17 21.77
C TYR A 278 -0.29 -8.75 21.62
N THR A 279 0.10 -8.12 22.74
CA THR A 279 0.60 -6.74 22.81
C THR A 279 1.89 -6.68 23.63
N PRO A 280 2.99 -7.27 23.12
CA PRO A 280 4.27 -7.38 23.85
C PRO A 280 4.87 -6.01 24.10
N SER A 281 5.80 -5.91 25.06
CA SER A 281 6.46 -4.66 25.45
C SER A 281 7.28 -4.02 24.31
N THR A 282 7.67 -4.80 23.32
CA THR A 282 8.27 -4.32 22.08
C THR A 282 7.30 -4.61 20.94
N TYR A 283 6.87 -3.56 20.24
CA TYR A 283 5.99 -3.72 19.09
C TYR A 283 6.69 -4.54 18.00
N SER A 284 5.99 -5.52 17.47
CA SER A 284 6.41 -6.33 16.33
C SER A 284 5.40 -6.16 15.22
N ALA A 285 5.83 -5.52 14.13
CA ALA A 285 4.99 -5.37 12.94
C ALA A 285 4.56 -6.75 12.42
N GLY A 286 3.30 -6.89 12.00
CA GLY A 286 2.74 -8.17 11.56
C GLY A 286 2.24 -9.07 12.68
N SER A 287 2.81 -9.01 13.89
CA SER A 287 2.42 -9.91 15.00
C SER A 287 1.64 -9.22 16.12
N SER A 288 2.00 -7.97 16.46
CA SER A 288 1.36 -7.24 17.56
C SER A 288 -0.05 -6.78 17.22
N ILE A 289 -0.93 -6.75 18.22
CA ILE A 289 -2.32 -6.24 18.20
C ILE A 289 -3.32 -7.21 17.56
N TYR A 290 -3.06 -7.67 16.35
CA TYR A 290 -4.04 -8.43 15.56
C TYR A 290 -3.91 -9.95 15.69
N HIS A 291 -3.39 -10.37 16.83
CA HIS A 291 -3.31 -11.77 17.24
C HIS A 291 -3.79 -11.93 18.69
N VAL A 292 -4.27 -13.12 19.03
CA VAL A 292 -4.53 -13.47 20.43
C VAL A 292 -3.23 -13.85 21.13
N ASP A 293 -3.19 -13.65 22.45
CA ASP A 293 -1.98 -13.86 23.27
C ASP A 293 -1.61 -15.35 23.36
N GLN A 294 -0.46 -15.73 22.80
CA GLN A 294 0.00 -17.12 22.74
C GLN A 294 0.43 -17.70 24.11
N VAL A 295 0.67 -16.86 25.12
CA VAL A 295 0.96 -17.32 26.48
C VAL A 295 -0.32 -17.76 27.17
N LYS A 296 -1.43 -17.07 26.89
CA LYS A 296 -2.76 -17.44 27.38
C LYS A 296 -3.36 -18.59 26.56
N TYR A 297 -3.34 -18.49 25.24
CA TYR A 297 -3.92 -19.51 24.32
C TYR A 297 -2.82 -20.42 23.81
N LYS A 298 -2.51 -21.43 24.59
CA LYS A 298 -1.42 -22.37 24.33
C LYS A 298 -1.80 -23.36 23.23
N VAL A 299 -0.84 -24.15 22.81
CA VAL A 299 -1.03 -25.27 21.88
C VAL A 299 -2.16 -26.18 22.41
N GLY A 300 -3.15 -26.46 21.53
CA GLY A 300 -4.33 -27.26 21.88
C GLY A 300 -5.49 -26.46 22.47
N ASP A 301 -5.35 -25.16 22.74
CA ASP A 301 -6.47 -24.29 23.11
C ASP A 301 -7.36 -24.03 21.89
N GLU A 302 -8.67 -24.07 22.05
CA GLU A 302 -9.61 -23.87 20.95
C GLU A 302 -9.54 -22.45 20.34
N ASN A 303 -9.03 -21.45 21.05
CA ASN A 303 -8.82 -20.09 20.58
C ASN A 303 -7.40 -19.86 20.03
N ALA A 304 -6.57 -20.88 19.87
CA ALA A 304 -5.18 -20.70 19.47
C ALA A 304 -4.98 -20.38 17.98
N LEU A 305 -6.01 -20.48 17.12
CA LEU A 305 -5.87 -20.27 15.68
C LEU A 305 -5.20 -18.93 15.34
N MET A 306 -5.63 -17.84 15.97
CA MET A 306 -5.11 -16.50 15.69
C MET A 306 -3.99 -16.09 16.66
N THR A 307 -3.14 -17.01 17.11
CA THR A 307 -1.89 -16.69 17.81
C THR A 307 -0.79 -16.30 16.83
N PRO A 308 0.19 -15.43 17.19
CA PRO A 308 1.18 -14.90 16.27
C PRO A 308 2.22 -15.93 15.79
N GLN A 309 2.13 -17.16 16.24
CA GLN A 309 3.03 -18.27 15.85
C GLN A 309 2.35 -19.61 15.95
N ILE A 310 2.73 -20.53 15.05
CA ILE A 310 2.41 -21.94 15.09
C ILE A 310 3.68 -22.77 15.38
N ALA A 311 3.64 -23.71 16.33
CA ALA A 311 4.79 -24.58 16.58
C ALA A 311 4.91 -25.71 15.54
N ARG A 312 6.14 -26.23 15.34
CA ARG A 312 6.30 -27.45 14.56
C ARG A 312 5.60 -28.62 15.22
N GLY A 313 4.86 -29.40 14.43
CA GLY A 313 4.00 -30.46 14.91
C GLY A 313 2.70 -30.02 15.56
N GLU A 314 2.43 -28.72 15.65
CA GLU A 314 1.16 -28.16 16.12
C GLU A 314 0.10 -28.26 15.05
N ILE A 315 -1.16 -28.55 15.46
CA ILE A 315 -2.36 -28.33 14.66
C ILE A 315 -3.28 -27.34 15.39
N THR A 316 -3.83 -26.39 14.64
CA THR A 316 -4.76 -25.38 15.17
C THR A 316 -5.87 -25.18 14.14
N ARG A 317 -6.79 -26.15 14.07
CA ARG A 317 -7.85 -26.22 13.04
C ARG A 317 -9.22 -25.83 13.58
N SER A 318 -9.31 -25.40 14.86
CA SER A 318 -10.51 -24.84 15.47
C SER A 318 -10.47 -23.31 15.34
N ILE A 319 -11.55 -22.74 14.81
CA ILE A 319 -11.65 -21.28 14.68
C ILE A 319 -11.83 -20.61 16.05
N GLY A 320 -12.39 -21.34 17.02
CA GLY A 320 -12.55 -20.90 18.40
C GLY A 320 -13.66 -19.89 18.66
N PRO A 321 -14.17 -19.84 19.90
CA PRO A 321 -15.28 -18.96 20.29
C PRO A 321 -14.94 -17.47 20.28
N ILE A 322 -13.67 -17.06 20.49
CA ILE A 322 -13.28 -15.64 20.42
C ILE A 322 -13.45 -15.12 18.99
N VAL A 323 -12.91 -15.82 18.00
CA VAL A 323 -12.94 -15.40 16.60
C VAL A 323 -14.36 -15.43 16.04
N THR A 324 -15.09 -16.54 16.26
CA THR A 324 -16.47 -16.67 15.78
C THR A 324 -17.39 -15.64 16.41
N SER A 325 -17.22 -15.34 17.70
CA SER A 325 -18.01 -14.33 18.40
C SER A 325 -17.66 -12.91 17.97
N ALA A 326 -16.36 -12.61 17.76
CA ALA A 326 -15.94 -11.33 17.21
C ALA A 326 -16.56 -11.10 15.83
N PHE A 327 -16.48 -12.08 14.95
CA PHE A 327 -17.06 -12.01 13.61
C PHE A 327 -18.57 -11.82 13.62
N ASN A 328 -19.27 -12.47 14.54
CA ASN A 328 -20.69 -12.21 14.72
C ASN A 328 -20.98 -10.73 14.98
N ASP A 329 -20.27 -10.12 15.95
CA ASP A 329 -20.50 -8.74 16.35
C ASP A 329 -19.91 -7.72 15.37
N PHE A 330 -18.95 -8.11 14.52
CA PHE A 330 -18.41 -7.26 13.45
C PHE A 330 -19.39 -7.11 12.27
N GLY A 331 -20.33 -8.05 12.09
CA GLY A 331 -21.37 -7.97 11.07
C GLY A 331 -21.51 -9.21 10.18
N TRP A 332 -20.70 -10.27 10.38
CA TRP A 332 -20.90 -11.53 9.68
C TRP A 332 -22.24 -12.20 10.03
N TYR A 333 -22.82 -11.81 11.16
CA TYR A 333 -24.15 -12.20 11.59
C TYR A 333 -24.93 -10.94 11.96
N SER A 334 -25.79 -10.46 11.09
CA SER A 334 -26.37 -9.12 11.20
C SER A 334 -27.81 -9.04 10.69
N SER A 335 -28.51 -8.00 11.16
CA SER A 335 -29.73 -7.48 10.56
C SER A 335 -29.43 -6.13 9.94
N ASN A 336 -29.75 -5.97 8.67
CA ASN A 336 -29.44 -4.77 7.88
C ASN A 336 -30.67 -4.24 7.14
N LEU A 337 -30.73 -2.91 7.02
CA LEU A 337 -31.65 -2.20 6.17
C LEU A 337 -30.88 -1.63 4.98
N ILE A 338 -31.16 -2.10 3.79
CA ILE A 338 -30.56 -1.59 2.56
C ILE A 338 -31.56 -0.63 1.92
N GLY A 339 -31.45 0.65 2.28
CA GLY A 339 -32.25 1.74 1.72
C GLY A 339 -31.57 2.35 0.50
N GLU A 340 -32.38 2.87 -0.41
CA GLU A 340 -31.85 3.65 -1.53
C GLU A 340 -31.43 5.04 -1.06
N GLU A 341 -30.26 5.51 -1.51
CA GLU A 341 -29.85 6.90 -1.42
C GLU A 341 -30.26 7.61 -2.72
N TYR A 342 -30.97 8.71 -2.59
CA TYR A 342 -31.48 9.48 -3.75
C TYR A 342 -30.56 10.67 -4.03
N ASN A 343 -30.30 10.86 -5.32
CA ASN A 343 -29.73 12.10 -5.82
C ASN A 343 -30.74 13.23 -5.76
N ASP A 344 -30.30 14.45 -5.72
CA ASP A 344 -31.12 15.62 -5.98
C ASP A 344 -31.82 15.45 -7.34
N THR A 345 -32.97 16.05 -7.47
CA THR A 345 -33.77 15.95 -8.70
C THR A 345 -34.59 17.23 -8.93
N GLU A 346 -34.83 17.55 -10.21
CA GLU A 346 -35.71 18.61 -10.60
C GLU A 346 -37.16 18.12 -10.82
N ASP A 347 -37.40 16.83 -10.61
CA ASP A 347 -38.74 16.24 -10.87
C ASP A 347 -39.71 16.54 -9.74
N GLN A 348 -40.48 17.60 -9.90
CA GLN A 348 -41.59 17.99 -9.05
C GLN A 348 -42.95 17.44 -9.52
N ALA A 349 -42.99 16.80 -10.70
CA ALA A 349 -44.25 16.38 -11.35
C ALA A 349 -44.68 14.97 -10.97
N ASN A 350 -43.77 14.13 -10.47
CA ASN A 350 -44.02 12.75 -10.13
C ASN A 350 -43.92 12.49 -8.61
N ASP A 351 -44.61 11.45 -8.17
CA ASP A 351 -44.51 10.94 -6.82
C ASP A 351 -43.11 10.38 -6.56
N LYS A 352 -42.62 10.46 -5.33
CA LYS A 352 -41.33 9.89 -4.93
C LYS A 352 -41.53 8.62 -4.11
N VAL A 353 -41.01 7.52 -4.59
CA VAL A 353 -41.06 6.22 -3.90
C VAL A 353 -39.82 6.03 -3.06
N PHE A 354 -39.97 5.78 -1.77
CA PHE A 354 -38.91 5.38 -0.86
C PHE A 354 -38.95 3.86 -0.69
N SER A 355 -37.84 3.18 -0.87
CA SER A 355 -37.76 1.72 -0.73
C SER A 355 -36.65 1.30 0.22
N VAL A 356 -36.87 0.22 0.95
CA VAL A 356 -35.88 -0.43 1.78
C VAL A 356 -36.01 -1.95 1.64
N LYS A 357 -34.89 -2.65 1.55
CA LYS A 357 -34.82 -4.10 1.69
C LYS A 357 -34.39 -4.47 3.10
N VAL A 358 -35.11 -5.37 3.73
CA VAL A 358 -34.80 -5.89 5.06
C VAL A 358 -34.12 -7.22 4.92
N TYR A 359 -32.91 -7.33 5.44
CA TYR A 359 -32.13 -8.55 5.54
C TYR A 359 -31.89 -8.82 7.02
N SER A 360 -32.08 -10.07 7.46
CA SER A 360 -31.82 -10.42 8.84
C SER A 360 -31.43 -11.89 8.96
N ASP A 361 -30.30 -12.13 9.62
CA ASP A 361 -29.86 -13.46 10.02
C ASP A 361 -30.57 -13.93 11.30
N THR A 362 -31.40 -13.08 11.91
CA THR A 362 -32.22 -13.34 13.12
C THR A 362 -33.70 -13.09 12.88
N LEU A 363 -34.53 -13.41 13.85
CA LEU A 363 -35.95 -13.00 13.81
C LEU A 363 -36.05 -11.51 14.14
N TRP A 364 -36.71 -10.76 13.27
CA TRP A 364 -36.98 -9.33 13.48
C TRP A 364 -38.49 -9.05 13.63
N GLU A 365 -38.83 -7.88 14.14
CA GLU A 365 -40.20 -7.45 14.41
C GLU A 365 -40.69 -6.57 13.26
N GLU A 366 -41.53 -7.14 12.35
CA GLU A 366 -41.98 -6.42 11.13
C GLU A 366 -42.75 -5.15 11.47
N SER A 367 -43.55 -5.14 12.55
CA SER A 367 -44.32 -3.99 13.02
C SER A 367 -43.43 -2.83 13.50
N SER A 368 -42.17 -3.08 13.78
CA SER A 368 -41.15 -2.07 14.18
C SER A 368 -40.64 -1.23 13.03
N LEU A 369 -40.81 -1.69 11.77
CA LEU A 369 -40.28 -0.97 10.60
C LEU A 369 -40.91 0.43 10.48
N LYS A 370 -40.04 1.44 10.35
CA LYS A 370 -40.43 2.85 10.18
C LYS A 370 -39.53 3.55 9.18
N LEU A 371 -40.16 4.39 8.36
CA LEU A 371 -39.45 5.43 7.60
C LEU A 371 -39.65 6.75 8.34
N TYR A 372 -38.59 7.36 8.79
CA TYR A 372 -38.64 8.69 9.38
C TYR A 372 -38.38 9.74 8.32
N LEU A 373 -39.31 10.69 8.13
CA LEU A 373 -39.24 11.75 7.13
C LEU A 373 -39.24 13.13 7.76
N ALA A 374 -38.36 14.02 7.33
CA ALA A 374 -38.39 15.45 7.61
C ALA A 374 -38.38 16.20 6.27
N ILE A 375 -39.41 17.02 6.02
CA ILE A 375 -39.57 17.78 4.78
C ILE A 375 -39.48 19.26 5.10
N ASN A 376 -38.51 19.97 4.51
CA ASN A 376 -38.20 21.38 4.78
C ASN A 376 -38.04 21.70 6.27
N SER A 377 -37.61 20.72 7.06
CA SER A 377 -37.47 20.81 8.52
C SER A 377 -36.36 19.87 9.03
N ASN A 378 -36.09 19.91 10.34
CA ASN A 378 -35.23 18.95 11.02
C ASN A 378 -36.05 18.00 11.94
N THR A 379 -37.38 18.06 11.89
CA THR A 379 -38.27 17.21 12.69
C THR A 379 -38.66 15.98 11.89
N PHE A 380 -38.24 14.80 12.34
CA PHE A 380 -38.54 13.53 11.70
C PHE A 380 -39.90 12.99 12.17
N ASN A 381 -40.81 12.72 11.23
CA ASN A 381 -42.10 12.11 11.47
C ASN A 381 -42.07 10.65 10.97
N PRO A 382 -42.54 9.67 11.78
CA PRO A 382 -42.53 8.27 11.39
C PRO A 382 -43.67 7.94 10.42
N VAL A 383 -43.36 7.16 9.40
CA VAL A 383 -44.30 6.46 8.52
C VAL A 383 -44.20 4.98 8.85
N SER A 384 -45.36 4.30 9.02
CA SER A 384 -45.44 2.89 9.40
C SER A 384 -46.24 2.03 8.42
N THR A 385 -46.79 2.62 7.36
CA THR A 385 -47.59 1.89 6.36
C THR A 385 -46.83 1.78 5.06
N PHE A 386 -46.61 0.55 4.61
CA PHE A 386 -45.76 0.25 3.45
C PHE A 386 -46.45 -0.72 2.50
N THR A 387 -46.18 -0.59 1.19
CA THR A 387 -46.40 -1.67 0.23
C THR A 387 -45.27 -2.66 0.33
N LYS A 388 -45.57 -3.96 0.53
CA LYS A 388 -44.58 -5.03 0.70
C LYS A 388 -44.49 -5.90 -0.55
N SER A 389 -43.26 -6.20 -0.99
CA SER A 389 -42.97 -7.17 -2.03
C SER A 389 -41.69 -7.96 -1.65
N GLY A 390 -41.88 -9.21 -1.23
CA GLY A 390 -40.80 -10.01 -0.67
C GLY A 390 -40.23 -9.36 0.59
N ASN A 391 -38.91 -9.07 0.59
CA ASN A 391 -38.23 -8.36 1.66
C ASN A 391 -38.11 -6.84 1.41
N THR A 392 -38.81 -6.31 0.39
CA THR A 392 -38.80 -4.89 0.03
C THR A 392 -40.07 -4.23 0.56
N TYR A 393 -39.88 -3.11 1.21
CA TYR A 393 -40.96 -2.25 1.75
C TYR A 393 -40.86 -0.89 1.11
N SER A 394 -41.97 -0.35 0.62
CA SER A 394 -42.02 0.92 -0.12
C SER A 394 -43.07 1.87 0.42
N TYR A 395 -42.76 3.16 0.43
CA TYR A 395 -43.66 4.26 0.73
C TYR A 395 -43.65 5.27 -0.41
N THR A 396 -44.83 5.74 -0.83
CA THR A 396 -44.98 6.75 -1.89
C THR A 396 -45.27 8.10 -1.27
N LEU A 397 -44.33 9.04 -1.40
CA LEU A 397 -44.54 10.44 -1.06
C LEU A 397 -45.19 11.16 -2.26
N PRO A 398 -46.38 11.77 -2.12
CA PRO A 398 -47.02 12.44 -3.21
C PRO A 398 -46.20 13.61 -3.77
N LYS A 399 -46.33 13.83 -5.08
CA LYS A 399 -45.76 14.98 -5.79
C LYS A 399 -46.13 16.32 -5.18
N ASN A 400 -45.28 17.33 -5.36
CA ASN A 400 -45.55 18.69 -4.93
C ASN A 400 -44.77 19.67 -5.83
N ALA A 401 -45.46 20.72 -6.31
CA ALA A 401 -44.87 21.76 -7.16
C ALA A 401 -43.87 22.68 -6.42
N ILE A 402 -43.85 22.66 -5.07
CA ILE A 402 -42.96 23.48 -4.27
C ILE A 402 -41.64 22.73 -4.06
N ALA A 403 -40.50 23.42 -4.18
CA ALA A 403 -39.20 22.87 -3.88
C ALA A 403 -39.11 22.30 -2.45
N ARG A 404 -38.54 21.11 -2.30
CA ARG A 404 -38.46 20.40 -1.04
C ARG A 404 -37.03 19.94 -0.75
N ASN A 405 -36.59 20.17 0.47
CA ASN A 405 -35.45 19.46 1.07
C ASN A 405 -36.01 18.30 1.87
N ILE A 406 -35.58 17.09 1.60
CA ILE A 406 -36.06 15.85 2.21
C ILE A 406 -34.89 15.18 2.93
N LYS A 407 -35.11 14.94 4.23
CA LYS A 407 -34.20 14.15 5.08
C LYS A 407 -34.95 12.90 5.52
N TYR A 408 -34.29 11.75 5.53
CA TYR A 408 -34.94 10.51 5.91
C TYR A 408 -33.93 9.47 6.42
N TYR A 409 -34.47 8.53 7.21
CA TYR A 409 -33.76 7.31 7.61
C TYR A 409 -34.78 6.20 7.86
N TRP A 410 -34.30 4.94 7.77
CA TRP A 410 -35.11 3.79 8.08
C TRP A 410 -34.68 3.17 9.42
N TYR A 411 -35.64 2.57 10.11
CA TYR A 411 -35.48 1.97 11.44
C TYR A 411 -36.26 0.66 11.53
N ALA A 412 -35.69 -0.36 12.18
CA ALA A 412 -36.37 -1.59 12.57
C ALA A 412 -35.72 -2.20 13.82
N GLU A 413 -36.36 -3.21 14.41
CA GLU A 413 -35.89 -3.93 15.60
C GLU A 413 -35.92 -5.43 15.37
N GLU A 414 -34.89 -6.13 15.89
CA GLU A 414 -34.93 -7.58 16.09
C GLU A 414 -35.88 -7.93 17.22
N LYS A 415 -36.42 -9.16 17.26
CA LYS A 415 -37.21 -9.64 18.41
C LYS A 415 -36.42 -9.67 19.73
N SER A 416 -35.11 -9.63 19.65
CA SER A 416 -34.17 -9.45 20.77
C SER A 416 -34.19 -8.04 21.36
N GLY A 417 -34.85 -7.07 20.71
CA GLY A 417 -34.81 -5.65 21.04
C GLY A 417 -33.60 -4.89 20.47
N LYS A 418 -32.74 -5.54 19.71
CA LYS A 418 -31.61 -4.88 19.03
C LYS A 418 -32.14 -4.05 17.88
N LYS A 419 -31.79 -2.76 17.86
CA LYS A 419 -32.17 -1.79 16.82
C LYS A 419 -31.19 -1.84 15.67
N PHE A 420 -31.72 -1.70 14.44
CA PHE A 420 -30.90 -1.53 13.25
C PHE A 420 -31.51 -0.45 12.36
N VAL A 421 -30.63 0.37 11.78
CA VAL A 421 -31.00 1.60 11.09
C VAL A 421 -30.19 1.76 9.81
N THR A 422 -30.70 2.51 8.85
CA THR A 422 -29.91 2.97 7.70
C THR A 422 -30.26 4.42 7.37
N PRO A 423 -29.27 5.31 7.20
CA PRO A 423 -27.81 5.07 7.32
C PRO A 423 -27.40 4.74 8.75
N ALA A 424 -26.18 4.25 8.91
CA ALA A 424 -25.63 3.88 10.21
C ALA A 424 -25.79 5.02 11.24
N GLU A 425 -26.04 4.64 12.51
CA GLU A 425 -26.14 5.57 13.65
C GLU A 425 -27.29 6.60 13.56
N ALA A 426 -28.25 6.42 12.62
CA ALA A 426 -29.40 7.32 12.48
C ALA A 426 -30.30 7.33 13.75
N PRO A 427 -30.88 8.47 14.17
CA PRO A 427 -30.63 9.82 13.69
C PRO A 427 -29.62 10.55 14.59
N VAL A 428 -28.44 10.86 14.11
CA VAL A 428 -27.58 11.80 14.81
C VAL A 428 -27.82 13.20 14.26
N ILE A 429 -28.44 14.05 15.04
CA ILE A 429 -28.66 15.47 14.75
C ILE A 429 -27.64 16.23 15.60
N SER A 430 -26.37 16.19 15.27
CA SER A 430 -25.36 17.02 15.94
C SER A 430 -24.93 18.17 15.04
N GLY A 431 -24.73 19.33 15.60
CA GLY A 431 -24.24 20.53 14.90
C GLY A 431 -22.80 20.45 14.39
N THR A 432 -22.20 19.27 14.37
CA THR A 432 -20.88 18.97 13.85
C THR A 432 -20.97 18.02 12.65
N ARG A 433 -20.85 18.58 11.50
CA ARG A 433 -20.49 18.10 10.17
C ARG A 433 -21.30 17.05 9.43
N PHE A 434 -21.92 16.04 10.04
CA PHE A 434 -22.68 15.02 9.31
C PHE A 434 -23.80 14.45 10.18
N GLY A 435 -25.06 14.83 9.86
CA GLY A 435 -26.22 14.14 10.42
C GLY A 435 -26.29 12.72 9.88
N SER A 436 -26.65 11.77 10.71
CA SER A 436 -26.86 10.37 10.32
C SER A 436 -28.24 10.19 9.70
N TYR A 437 -28.45 10.70 8.48
CA TYR A 437 -29.67 10.55 7.69
C TYR A 437 -29.36 10.77 6.21
N PHE A 438 -30.17 10.20 5.33
CA PHE A 438 -30.12 10.53 3.91
C PHE A 438 -30.77 11.87 3.66
N GLU A 439 -30.23 12.64 2.70
CA GLU A 439 -30.75 13.95 2.35
C GLU A 439 -30.68 14.18 0.84
N PHE A 440 -31.74 14.70 0.24
CA PHE A 440 -31.76 15.15 -1.14
C PHE A 440 -32.75 16.31 -1.35
N ASN A 441 -32.58 17.03 -2.46
CA ASN A 441 -33.47 18.13 -2.83
C ASN A 441 -34.32 17.76 -4.04
N ILE A 442 -35.57 18.24 -4.05
CA ILE A 442 -36.43 18.28 -5.24
C ILE A 442 -36.57 19.75 -5.60
N ALA A 443 -35.68 20.26 -6.44
CA ALA A 443 -35.60 21.68 -6.81
C ALA A 443 -34.82 21.85 -8.10
N PRO A 444 -34.98 23.00 -8.83
CA PRO A 444 -34.07 23.33 -9.92
C PRO A 444 -32.61 23.27 -9.48
N ASP A 445 -31.77 22.66 -10.30
CA ASP A 445 -30.34 22.51 -9.99
C ASP A 445 -29.50 23.64 -10.58
N THR A 446 -28.63 24.19 -9.75
CA THR A 446 -27.65 25.23 -10.12
C THR A 446 -26.20 24.85 -9.72
N THR A 447 -26.04 23.65 -9.20
CA THR A 447 -24.74 23.14 -8.74
C THR A 447 -23.94 22.64 -9.93
N LYS A 448 -22.71 23.05 -10.04
CA LYS A 448 -21.82 22.53 -11.09
C LYS A 448 -21.20 21.18 -10.68
N PRO A 449 -20.92 20.29 -11.64
CA PRO A 449 -20.15 19.08 -11.38
C PRO A 449 -18.84 19.35 -10.63
N GLU A 450 -18.52 18.51 -9.65
CA GLU A 450 -17.19 18.43 -9.05
C GLU A 450 -16.34 17.51 -9.89
N VAL A 451 -15.16 17.99 -10.31
CA VAL A 451 -14.28 17.24 -11.21
C VAL A 451 -12.85 17.27 -10.70
N VAL A 452 -12.24 16.08 -10.60
CA VAL A 452 -10.81 15.92 -10.28
C VAL A 452 -10.14 15.23 -11.46
N TYR A 453 -9.14 15.90 -12.01
CA TYR A 453 -8.27 15.38 -13.06
C TYR A 453 -6.84 15.82 -12.75
N SER A 454 -5.99 14.86 -12.45
CA SER A 454 -4.61 15.07 -12.04
C SER A 454 -3.64 14.50 -13.06
N ASN A 455 -2.41 14.98 -13.01
CA ASN A 455 -1.28 14.47 -13.76
C ASN A 455 -1.52 14.49 -15.29
N PRO A 456 -1.95 15.62 -15.89
CA PRO A 456 -2.13 15.69 -17.33
C PRO A 456 -0.83 15.34 -18.06
N LEU A 457 -0.95 14.67 -19.20
CA LEU A 457 0.19 14.26 -20.02
C LEU A 457 1.09 15.46 -20.36
N LYS A 458 2.41 15.25 -20.32
CA LYS A 458 3.41 16.28 -20.66
C LYS A 458 4.10 16.00 -22.00
N TYR A 459 4.26 14.73 -22.33
CA TYR A 459 4.82 14.27 -23.59
C TYR A 459 4.34 12.86 -23.93
N ILE A 460 4.45 12.50 -25.18
CA ILE A 460 4.33 11.13 -25.72
C ILE A 460 5.37 10.92 -26.82
N PHE A 461 5.57 9.70 -27.27
CA PHE A 461 6.40 9.43 -28.44
C PHE A 461 5.54 9.28 -29.70
N SER A 462 6.07 9.73 -30.86
CA SER A 462 5.36 9.71 -32.13
C SER A 462 4.94 8.31 -32.63
N SER A 463 5.56 7.27 -32.09
CA SER A 463 5.21 5.87 -32.35
C SER A 463 4.00 5.36 -31.55
N GLN A 464 3.54 6.11 -30.54
CA GLN A 464 2.40 5.70 -29.69
C GLN A 464 1.09 6.02 -30.41
N THR A 465 0.33 4.98 -30.72
CA THR A 465 -0.98 5.12 -31.39
C THR A 465 -2.15 5.12 -30.41
N SER A 466 -1.99 4.52 -29.22
CA SER A 466 -2.97 4.54 -28.14
C SER A 466 -2.31 5.07 -26.87
N VAL A 467 -2.86 6.12 -26.27
CA VAL A 467 -2.30 6.80 -25.09
C VAL A 467 -3.41 6.97 -24.05
N PRO A 468 -3.40 6.17 -22.99
CA PRO A 468 -4.39 6.29 -21.94
C PRO A 468 -4.27 7.63 -21.21
N LEU A 469 -5.39 8.23 -20.90
CA LEU A 469 -5.47 9.40 -20.01
C LEU A 469 -5.51 8.96 -18.54
N PRO A 470 -5.03 9.79 -17.62
CA PRO A 470 -5.30 9.63 -16.20
C PRO A 470 -6.80 9.50 -15.94
N THR A 471 -7.17 8.73 -14.93
CA THR A 471 -8.57 8.57 -14.53
C THR A 471 -9.17 9.92 -14.12
N LEU A 472 -10.32 10.23 -14.68
CA LEU A 472 -11.10 11.39 -14.30
C LEU A 472 -12.11 11.00 -13.22
N LEU A 473 -12.18 11.75 -12.14
CA LEU A 473 -13.26 11.63 -11.17
C LEU A 473 -14.26 12.77 -11.39
N ALA A 474 -15.54 12.44 -11.55
CA ALA A 474 -16.59 13.42 -11.71
C ALA A 474 -17.84 13.01 -10.93
N ALA A 475 -18.38 13.93 -10.14
CA ALA A 475 -19.61 13.75 -9.36
C ALA A 475 -20.48 14.99 -9.44
N ASP A 476 -21.78 14.80 -9.25
CA ASP A 476 -22.75 15.87 -9.22
C ASP A 476 -23.97 15.45 -8.40
N ASN A 477 -24.63 16.40 -7.76
CA ASN A 477 -25.80 16.17 -6.90
C ASN A 477 -27.01 15.60 -7.66
N ILE A 478 -27.19 15.98 -8.92
CA ILE A 478 -28.26 15.45 -9.80
C ILE A 478 -27.73 14.35 -10.73
N GLY A 479 -26.41 14.19 -10.79
CA GLY A 479 -25.69 13.21 -11.58
C GLY A 479 -25.07 13.75 -12.86
N ILE A 480 -24.04 13.04 -13.33
CA ILE A 480 -23.33 13.39 -14.57
C ILE A 480 -24.10 12.86 -15.77
N ASP A 481 -24.33 13.74 -16.76
CA ASP A 481 -24.91 13.41 -18.07
C ASP A 481 -23.80 12.98 -19.03
N THR A 482 -22.85 13.88 -19.30
CA THR A 482 -21.85 13.67 -20.36
C THR A 482 -20.46 14.08 -19.89
N VAL A 483 -19.48 13.22 -20.18
CA VAL A 483 -18.05 13.52 -20.04
C VAL A 483 -17.35 13.29 -21.38
N TYR A 484 -16.65 14.30 -21.89
CA TYR A 484 -15.91 14.19 -23.13
C TYR A 484 -14.67 15.08 -23.15
N MET A 485 -13.72 14.75 -24.00
CA MET A 485 -12.60 15.63 -24.34
C MET A 485 -12.78 16.22 -25.74
N GLU A 486 -12.25 17.40 -25.91
CA GLU A 486 -11.99 18.00 -27.23
C GLU A 486 -10.48 18.18 -27.36
N TYR A 487 -9.90 17.69 -28.43
CA TYR A 487 -8.47 17.82 -28.65
C TYR A 487 -8.16 18.22 -30.11
N SER A 488 -7.01 18.87 -30.32
CA SER A 488 -6.48 19.20 -31.64
C SER A 488 -4.98 18.92 -31.67
N ILE A 489 -4.48 18.59 -32.84
CA ILE A 489 -3.03 18.46 -33.11
C ILE A 489 -2.59 19.79 -33.74
N ASN A 490 -1.64 20.47 -33.12
CA ASN A 490 -1.20 21.82 -33.49
C ASN A 490 -2.38 22.80 -33.55
N SER A 491 -2.61 23.40 -34.73
CA SER A 491 -3.72 24.30 -35.01
C SER A 491 -4.82 23.63 -35.85
N GLY A 492 -4.87 22.30 -35.88
CA GLY A 492 -5.85 21.54 -36.64
C GLY A 492 -7.26 21.62 -36.07
N ALA A 493 -8.23 21.02 -36.76
CA ALA A 493 -9.60 20.93 -36.29
C ALA A 493 -9.73 20.14 -34.97
N ALA A 494 -10.63 20.60 -34.12
CA ALA A 494 -10.90 19.89 -32.85
C ALA A 494 -11.65 18.58 -33.12
N VAL A 495 -11.21 17.52 -32.42
CA VAL A 495 -11.85 16.20 -32.40
C VAL A 495 -12.46 15.99 -31.03
N ARG A 496 -13.71 15.52 -31.01
CA ARG A 496 -14.42 15.21 -29.76
C ARG A 496 -14.43 13.70 -29.49
N LYS A 497 -14.12 13.28 -28.25
CA LYS A 497 -14.15 11.89 -27.79
C LYS A 497 -14.76 11.76 -26.39
N GLY A 498 -15.77 10.90 -26.23
CA GLY A 498 -16.43 10.64 -24.95
C GLY A 498 -15.57 9.81 -24.01
N PHE A 499 -15.70 10.03 -22.70
CA PHE A 499 -15.16 9.16 -21.67
C PHE A 499 -16.11 8.00 -21.39
N THR A 500 -15.53 6.86 -21.00
CA THR A 500 -16.28 5.68 -20.56
C THR A 500 -16.28 5.62 -19.04
N LYS A 501 -17.46 5.45 -18.45
CA LYS A 501 -17.60 5.24 -17.01
C LYS A 501 -17.01 3.87 -16.64
N VAL A 502 -16.20 3.82 -15.59
CA VAL A 502 -15.60 2.58 -15.12
C VAL A 502 -16.67 1.72 -14.43
N PRO A 503 -16.91 0.46 -14.87
CA PRO A 503 -17.89 -0.41 -14.25
C PRO A 503 -17.60 -0.61 -12.75
N GLY A 504 -18.63 -0.55 -11.91
CA GLY A 504 -18.50 -0.71 -10.46
C GLY A 504 -18.03 0.54 -9.69
N LEU A 505 -17.47 1.54 -10.37
CA LEU A 505 -17.01 2.78 -9.74
C LEU A 505 -17.97 3.94 -10.08
N SER A 506 -18.59 4.53 -9.06
CA SER A 506 -19.66 5.51 -9.25
C SER A 506 -19.21 6.81 -9.93
N PHE A 507 -17.95 7.22 -9.75
CA PHE A 507 -17.46 8.55 -10.12
C PHE A 507 -16.26 8.52 -11.06
N SER A 508 -15.80 7.35 -11.50
CA SER A 508 -14.58 7.18 -12.27
C SER A 508 -14.86 7.05 -13.76
N TYR A 509 -14.11 7.79 -14.57
CA TYR A 509 -14.21 7.80 -16.02
C TYR A 509 -12.82 7.64 -16.65
N THR A 510 -12.74 6.85 -17.71
CA THR A 510 -11.50 6.61 -18.46
C THR A 510 -11.64 6.99 -19.92
N ASN A 511 -10.53 7.37 -20.53
CA ASN A 511 -10.41 7.61 -21.96
C ASN A 511 -8.97 7.37 -22.40
N SER A 512 -8.74 7.30 -23.69
CA SER A 512 -7.42 7.27 -24.34
C SER A 512 -7.44 8.13 -25.60
N PHE A 513 -6.31 8.68 -25.97
CA PHE A 513 -6.11 9.15 -27.34
C PHE A 513 -5.88 7.94 -28.25
N GLU A 514 -6.50 7.95 -29.41
CA GLU A 514 -6.27 6.97 -30.45
C GLU A 514 -5.83 7.71 -31.73
N PHE A 515 -4.61 7.47 -32.15
CA PHE A 515 -4.03 8.10 -33.30
C PHE A 515 -3.76 7.09 -34.42
N ALA A 516 -4.01 7.45 -35.68
CA ALA A 516 -3.59 6.61 -36.78
C ALA A 516 -2.05 6.49 -36.80
N ALA A 517 -1.55 5.33 -37.19
CA ALA A 517 -0.10 5.11 -37.29
C ALA A 517 0.54 6.16 -38.24
N GLY A 518 1.60 6.81 -37.77
CA GLY A 518 2.32 7.84 -38.52
C GLY A 518 1.61 9.20 -38.60
N LEU A 519 0.45 9.37 -37.93
CA LEU A 519 -0.24 10.68 -37.88
C LEU A 519 0.62 11.71 -37.13
N LEU A 520 1.13 11.33 -35.95
CA LEU A 520 1.93 12.22 -35.11
C LEU A 520 3.38 12.31 -35.60
N LYS A 521 3.90 13.53 -35.61
CA LYS A 521 5.29 13.84 -35.95
C LYS A 521 6.01 14.41 -34.75
N ALA A 522 7.34 14.23 -34.72
CA ALA A 522 8.17 14.89 -33.72
C ALA A 522 7.96 16.41 -33.74
N GLY A 523 7.76 17.02 -32.58
CA GLY A 523 7.49 18.43 -32.42
C GLY A 523 6.01 18.83 -32.51
N ASP A 524 5.11 17.91 -32.87
CA ASP A 524 3.66 18.19 -32.77
C ASP A 524 3.27 18.47 -31.32
N VAL A 525 2.28 19.35 -31.15
CA VAL A 525 1.67 19.65 -29.85
C VAL A 525 0.20 19.24 -29.90
N VAL A 526 -0.21 18.35 -29.03
CA VAL A 526 -1.61 17.99 -28.87
C VAL A 526 -2.18 18.81 -27.71
N LYS A 527 -3.20 19.61 -28.03
CA LYS A 527 -3.93 20.44 -27.06
C LYS A 527 -5.29 19.82 -26.79
N TYR A 528 -5.69 19.75 -25.52
CA TYR A 528 -6.99 19.19 -25.18
C TYR A 528 -7.62 19.87 -23.96
N ARG A 529 -8.93 19.75 -23.87
CA ARG A 529 -9.73 20.13 -22.71
C ARG A 529 -10.76 19.04 -22.40
N ILE A 530 -11.17 18.94 -21.16
CA ILE A 530 -12.18 17.98 -20.71
C ILE A 530 -13.42 18.76 -20.32
N ILE A 531 -14.59 18.35 -20.81
CA ILE A 531 -15.88 18.96 -20.54
C ILE A 531 -16.76 17.94 -19.81
N VAL A 532 -17.31 18.35 -18.66
CA VAL A 532 -18.22 17.57 -17.85
C VAL A 532 -19.55 18.33 -17.72
N LYS A 533 -20.64 17.64 -18.00
CA LYS A 533 -22.01 18.19 -17.93
C LYS A 533 -22.85 17.35 -17.00
N ASP A 534 -23.68 18.00 -16.18
CA ASP A 534 -24.69 17.37 -15.34
C ASP A 534 -26.00 17.06 -16.09
N LYS A 535 -26.97 16.50 -15.36
CA LYS A 535 -28.32 16.16 -15.85
C LYS A 535 -29.36 17.27 -15.64
N ALA A 536 -28.96 18.45 -15.17
CA ALA A 536 -29.87 19.55 -14.97
C ALA A 536 -30.56 19.98 -16.28
N LYS A 537 -31.81 20.43 -16.23
CA LYS A 537 -32.52 21.00 -17.38
C LYS A 537 -31.75 22.18 -17.98
N ASN A 538 -31.22 23.03 -17.09
CA ASN A 538 -30.31 24.10 -17.43
C ASN A 538 -28.88 23.60 -17.16
N THR A 539 -28.41 22.70 -17.99
CA THR A 539 -27.13 21.97 -17.85
C THR A 539 -26.02 22.84 -17.32
N ASN A 540 -25.52 22.52 -16.13
CA ASN A 540 -24.29 23.12 -15.61
C ASN A 540 -23.07 22.40 -16.20
N THR A 541 -22.02 23.16 -16.50
CA THR A 541 -20.84 22.65 -17.20
C THR A 541 -19.58 23.05 -16.49
N VAL A 542 -18.65 22.10 -16.38
CA VAL A 542 -17.26 22.31 -15.95
C VAL A 542 -16.35 21.98 -17.09
N THR A 543 -15.35 22.86 -17.32
CA THR A 543 -14.30 22.65 -18.32
C THR A 543 -12.94 22.63 -17.61
N LEU A 544 -12.11 21.65 -17.93
CA LEU A 544 -10.75 21.54 -17.45
C LEU A 544 -9.73 21.61 -18.60
N PRO A 545 -8.65 22.42 -18.48
CA PRO A 545 -8.46 23.40 -17.40
C PRO A 545 -9.50 24.49 -17.45
N ALA A 546 -9.69 25.25 -16.38
CA ALA A 546 -10.69 26.33 -16.32
C ALA A 546 -10.47 27.41 -17.39
N THR A 547 -9.21 27.61 -17.78
CA THR A 547 -8.82 28.49 -18.88
C THR A 547 -7.77 27.80 -19.76
N GLY A 548 -7.80 28.04 -21.08
CA GLY A 548 -6.83 27.46 -22.02
C GLY A 548 -7.05 25.96 -22.27
N THR A 549 -5.96 25.24 -22.43
CA THR A 549 -5.91 23.79 -22.70
C THR A 549 -4.81 23.13 -21.88
N TYR A 550 -4.96 21.85 -21.58
CA TYR A 550 -3.81 20.99 -21.34
C TYR A 550 -3.11 20.74 -22.66
N ASP A 551 -1.79 20.63 -22.64
CA ASP A 551 -1.02 20.32 -23.80
C ASP A 551 0.14 19.35 -23.51
N PHE A 552 0.48 18.54 -24.49
CA PHE A 552 1.64 17.68 -24.45
C PHE A 552 2.36 17.68 -25.79
N THR A 553 3.69 17.51 -25.74
CA THR A 553 4.56 17.49 -26.91
C THR A 553 4.77 16.08 -27.42
N VAL A 554 4.80 15.90 -28.72
CA VAL A 554 5.14 14.63 -29.38
C VAL A 554 6.65 14.54 -29.57
N LEU A 555 7.29 13.59 -28.92
CA LEU A 555 8.73 13.35 -29.04
C LEU A 555 9.04 12.39 -30.18
N GLY A 556 10.09 12.69 -30.94
CA GLY A 556 10.63 11.80 -31.96
C GLY A 556 11.87 11.10 -31.47
N LEU A 557 11.96 9.79 -31.67
CA LEU A 557 13.20 9.06 -31.45
C LEU A 557 14.13 9.19 -32.68
N GLN A 558 15.40 9.36 -32.40
CA GLN A 558 16.47 9.29 -33.39
C GLN A 558 16.77 7.82 -33.74
N ALA A 559 17.64 7.60 -34.75
CA ALA A 559 18.16 6.27 -35.05
C ALA A 559 18.91 5.69 -33.80
N ALA A 560 18.69 4.42 -33.55
CA ALA A 560 19.36 3.75 -32.44
C ALA A 560 20.87 3.71 -32.65
N ALA A 561 21.62 3.87 -31.54
CA ALA A 561 23.07 3.81 -31.54
C ALA A 561 23.55 2.63 -30.67
N ALA A 562 24.82 2.20 -30.88
CA ALA A 562 25.43 1.18 -30.06
C ALA A 562 25.95 1.72 -28.70
N ASN A 563 26.17 3.03 -28.63
CA ASN A 563 26.65 3.72 -27.41
C ASN A 563 26.27 5.21 -27.49
N TYR A 564 26.43 5.90 -26.36
CA TYR A 564 26.31 7.35 -26.29
C TYR A 564 27.34 7.91 -25.31
N LYS A 565 28.08 8.95 -25.73
CA LYS A 565 29.08 9.62 -24.90
C LYS A 565 28.98 11.13 -25.07
N GLN A 566 28.90 11.86 -23.97
CA GLN A 566 28.77 13.31 -23.96
C GLN A 566 29.35 13.90 -22.68
N ASN A 567 30.19 14.94 -22.82
CA ASN A 567 30.73 15.73 -21.72
C ASN A 567 30.00 17.06 -21.52
N PHE A 568 28.95 17.32 -22.31
CA PHE A 568 28.09 18.48 -22.26
C PHE A 568 28.75 19.87 -22.49
N ASP A 569 30.07 19.98 -22.68
CA ASP A 569 30.75 21.25 -22.99
C ASP A 569 30.21 21.91 -24.27
N THR A 570 29.72 21.10 -25.19
CA THR A 570 28.86 21.51 -26.32
C THR A 570 27.49 20.88 -26.12
N PRO A 571 26.47 21.67 -25.68
CA PRO A 571 25.15 21.15 -25.35
C PRO A 571 24.49 20.39 -26.48
N PRO A 572 24.14 19.10 -26.33
CA PRO A 572 23.48 18.28 -27.36
C PRO A 572 21.96 18.54 -27.34
N THR A 573 21.54 19.73 -27.71
CA THR A 573 20.16 20.22 -27.55
C THR A 573 19.12 19.40 -28.32
N THR A 574 19.53 18.67 -29.38
CA THR A 574 18.64 17.79 -30.17
C THR A 574 18.55 16.36 -29.62
N ASP A 575 19.48 15.97 -28.78
CA ASP A 575 19.55 14.59 -28.27
C ASP A 575 18.65 14.36 -27.05
N PHE A 576 18.24 15.43 -26.37
CA PHE A 576 17.43 15.35 -25.16
C PHE A 576 16.11 16.11 -25.25
N TYR A 577 15.07 15.54 -24.67
CA TYR A 577 13.91 16.27 -24.18
C TYR A 577 14.17 16.61 -22.70
N LEU A 578 13.99 17.90 -22.37
CA LEU A 578 14.28 18.42 -21.04
C LEU A 578 13.00 19.04 -20.43
N LYS A 579 12.64 18.61 -19.24
CA LYS A 579 11.63 19.22 -18.36
C LYS A 579 12.27 19.41 -16.99
N GLY A 580 12.45 20.65 -16.54
CA GLY A 580 13.13 20.97 -15.26
C GLY A 580 14.64 20.72 -15.27
N PHE A 581 15.21 20.33 -16.40
CA PHE A 581 16.65 20.22 -16.66
C PHE A 581 17.10 21.24 -17.71
N SER A 582 18.37 21.60 -17.65
CA SER A 582 19.02 22.47 -18.64
C SER A 582 20.51 22.18 -18.72
N PHE A 583 21.14 22.57 -19.86
CA PHE A 583 22.59 22.53 -19.98
C PHE A 583 23.14 23.85 -19.44
N THR A 584 23.79 23.83 -18.31
CA THR A 584 24.27 25.04 -17.60
C THR A 584 25.63 24.80 -16.93
N LYS A 585 26.30 25.90 -16.56
CA LYS A 585 27.51 25.92 -15.75
C LYS A 585 27.28 26.81 -14.52
N PRO A 586 26.70 26.27 -13.45
CA PRO A 586 26.51 27.03 -12.22
C PRO A 586 27.84 27.45 -11.56
N SER A 587 27.78 28.45 -10.68
CA SER A 587 28.92 28.82 -9.84
C SER A 587 29.47 27.59 -9.09
N GLY A 588 30.80 27.44 -9.08
CA GLY A 588 31.45 26.25 -8.47
C GLY A 588 31.74 25.10 -9.43
N PHE A 589 31.28 25.18 -10.70
CA PHE A 589 31.62 24.21 -11.78
C PHE A 589 32.51 24.84 -12.84
N THR A 590 33.39 24.03 -13.46
CA THR A 590 34.31 24.46 -14.52
C THR A 590 33.80 24.14 -15.92
N THR A 591 32.94 23.17 -16.06
CA THR A 591 32.32 22.65 -17.30
C THR A 591 30.82 22.90 -17.35
N ILE A 592 30.22 22.85 -18.54
CA ILE A 592 28.77 22.78 -18.68
C ILE A 592 28.36 21.34 -18.37
N GLY A 593 27.28 21.15 -17.61
CA GLY A 593 26.68 19.85 -17.33
C GLY A 593 25.18 19.86 -17.63
N LEU A 594 24.56 18.71 -17.52
CA LEU A 594 23.10 18.54 -17.52
C LEU A 594 22.61 18.70 -16.07
N HIS A 595 21.92 19.78 -15.77
CA HIS A 595 21.54 20.18 -14.42
C HIS A 595 20.03 20.34 -14.29
N THR A 596 19.47 19.99 -13.13
CA THR A 596 18.16 20.50 -12.71
C THR A 596 18.22 22.01 -12.45
N ALA A 597 17.11 22.67 -12.23
CA ALA A 597 17.12 24.03 -11.66
C ALA A 597 17.81 24.02 -10.27
N HIS A 598 18.36 25.18 -9.85
CA HIS A 598 19.06 25.34 -8.56
C HIS A 598 18.51 26.58 -7.82
N PRO A 599 17.64 26.43 -6.81
CA PRO A 599 17.06 25.18 -6.33
C PRO A 599 16.13 24.52 -7.36
N TYR A 600 15.90 23.20 -7.23
CA TYR A 600 14.91 22.53 -8.07
C TYR A 600 13.48 22.90 -7.61
N ALA A 601 12.50 22.67 -8.53
CA ALA A 601 11.10 22.98 -8.25
C ALA A 601 10.55 22.08 -7.13
N ASP A 602 9.75 22.67 -6.23
CA ASP A 602 9.01 21.95 -5.21
C ASP A 602 7.92 21.03 -5.78
N GLY A 603 7.33 20.19 -4.95
CA GLY A 603 6.38 19.16 -5.28
C GLY A 603 4.97 19.63 -5.60
N SER A 604 4.77 20.65 -6.42
CA SER A 604 3.45 21.26 -6.60
C SER A 604 2.70 20.90 -7.88
N GLU A 605 3.36 20.23 -8.86
CA GLU A 605 2.79 20.06 -10.22
C GLU A 605 1.85 18.87 -10.36
N GLU A 606 2.11 17.76 -9.71
CA GLU A 606 1.42 16.48 -9.88
C GLU A 606 0.84 16.00 -8.54
N SER A 607 0.02 14.97 -8.54
CA SER A 607 -0.57 14.40 -7.30
C SER A 607 -0.64 12.89 -7.39
N TYR A 608 -0.27 12.20 -6.29
CA TYR A 608 -0.35 10.74 -6.21
C TYR A 608 -1.79 10.23 -6.31
N ASN A 609 -2.74 10.90 -5.66
CA ASN A 609 -4.12 10.43 -5.54
C ASN A 609 -5.15 11.36 -6.18
N GLY A 610 -4.71 12.37 -6.96
CA GLY A 610 -5.61 13.39 -7.50
C GLY A 610 -6.19 14.33 -6.44
N ALA A 611 -5.84 14.18 -5.17
CA ALA A 611 -6.23 15.08 -4.08
C ALA A 611 -5.22 16.23 -3.94
N GLY A 612 -5.67 17.37 -3.49
CA GLY A 612 -4.78 18.49 -3.14
C GLY A 612 -4.03 18.25 -1.82
N GLY A 613 -3.10 19.11 -1.47
CA GLY A 613 -2.38 19.08 -0.19
C GLY A 613 -1.07 18.31 -0.24
N SER A 614 -0.74 17.56 0.82
CA SER A 614 0.55 16.85 1.00
C SER A 614 0.81 15.69 0.02
N ASP A 615 -0.15 15.35 -0.84
CA ASP A 615 -0.02 14.27 -1.84
C ASP A 615 0.53 14.76 -3.19
N LYS A 616 1.13 15.94 -3.25
CA LYS A 616 1.69 16.49 -4.47
C LYS A 616 3.17 16.17 -4.63
N PHE A 617 3.62 16.18 -5.89
CA PHE A 617 5.02 16.00 -6.26
C PHE A 617 5.34 16.73 -7.58
N THR A 618 6.61 16.89 -7.87
CA THR A 618 7.10 17.36 -9.16
C THR A 618 8.15 16.40 -9.71
N ASN A 619 8.05 16.06 -11.00
CA ASN A 619 9.10 15.32 -11.70
C ASN A 619 9.82 16.24 -12.70
N SER A 620 11.12 16.35 -12.53
CA SER A 620 12.02 16.90 -13.55
C SER A 620 12.61 15.75 -14.36
N ASP A 621 12.52 15.81 -15.68
CA ASP A 621 12.92 14.73 -16.59
C ASP A 621 13.93 15.20 -17.64
N ALA A 622 14.99 14.42 -17.85
CA ALA A 622 15.85 14.50 -19.04
C ALA A 622 15.80 13.16 -19.77
N ILE A 623 15.25 13.15 -20.99
CA ILE A 623 15.06 11.94 -21.78
C ILE A 623 16.00 11.97 -22.97
N LEU A 624 16.87 10.96 -23.08
CA LEU A 624 17.73 10.78 -24.25
C LEU A 624 16.88 10.24 -25.40
N LEU A 625 16.71 11.06 -26.45
CA LEU A 625 15.90 10.74 -27.64
C LEU A 625 16.60 9.80 -28.64
N LYS A 626 17.82 9.40 -28.35
CA LYS A 626 18.60 8.44 -29.11
C LYS A 626 18.59 7.09 -28.40
N PRO A 627 17.78 6.11 -28.85
CA PRO A 627 17.77 4.78 -28.24
C PRO A 627 19.15 4.12 -28.32
N ILE A 628 19.51 3.35 -27.30
CA ILE A 628 20.76 2.60 -27.28
C ILE A 628 20.44 1.11 -27.36
N THR A 629 21.08 0.42 -28.32
CA THR A 629 20.98 -1.04 -28.43
C THR A 629 21.85 -1.69 -27.38
N VAL A 630 21.24 -2.44 -26.47
CA VAL A 630 21.91 -3.09 -25.34
C VAL A 630 22.90 -4.15 -25.81
N ARG A 631 24.12 -4.09 -25.33
CA ARG A 631 25.20 -5.05 -25.61
C ARG A 631 25.31 -6.05 -24.45
N ALA A 632 25.77 -7.28 -24.76
CA ALA A 632 25.96 -8.30 -23.75
C ALA A 632 27.20 -8.05 -22.86
N ASP A 633 28.20 -7.39 -23.41
CA ASP A 633 29.54 -7.27 -22.83
C ASP A 633 29.82 -5.94 -22.12
N THR A 634 29.08 -4.90 -22.45
CA THR A 634 29.36 -3.51 -21.98
C THR A 634 28.08 -2.75 -21.60
N ALA A 635 27.06 -3.46 -21.13
CA ALA A 635 25.76 -2.88 -20.78
C ALA A 635 25.81 -2.02 -19.50
N ARG A 636 26.58 -0.92 -19.54
CA ARG A 636 26.79 -0.04 -18.37
C ARG A 636 26.61 1.42 -18.73
N ILE A 637 26.16 2.19 -17.76
CA ILE A 637 26.07 3.66 -17.80
C ILE A 637 27.07 4.20 -16.79
N TYR A 638 27.89 5.16 -17.20
CA TYR A 638 28.78 5.91 -16.35
C TYR A 638 28.49 7.41 -16.46
N PHE A 639 28.54 8.13 -15.36
CA PHE A 639 28.49 9.59 -15.35
C PHE A 639 29.08 10.14 -14.05
N ASP A 640 29.46 11.39 -14.09
CA ASP A 640 29.81 12.17 -12.92
C ASP A 640 28.58 12.92 -12.41
N GLU A 641 28.37 12.98 -11.08
CA GLU A 641 27.18 13.60 -10.51
C GLU A 641 27.41 14.33 -9.19
N VAL A 642 26.55 15.29 -8.90
CA VAL A 642 26.33 15.89 -7.58
C VAL A 642 24.84 15.84 -7.28
N VAL A 643 24.45 15.27 -6.13
CA VAL A 643 23.04 15.18 -5.70
C VAL A 643 22.89 15.83 -4.34
N LEU A 644 22.21 16.99 -4.30
CA LEU A 644 21.83 17.70 -3.09
C LEU A 644 20.31 17.89 -3.09
N VAL A 645 19.60 16.80 -2.81
CA VAL A 645 18.14 16.75 -2.68
C VAL A 645 17.77 16.39 -1.24
N GLU A 646 16.54 16.64 -0.84
CA GLU A 646 16.06 16.32 0.51
C GLU A 646 16.32 14.85 0.82
N PRO A 647 17.06 14.53 1.91
CA PRO A 647 17.31 13.14 2.26
C PRO A 647 16.06 12.50 2.88
N GLY A 648 15.79 11.24 2.53
CA GLY A 648 14.77 10.44 3.17
C GLY A 648 15.05 10.22 4.66
N GLU A 649 14.06 9.73 5.40
CA GLU A 649 14.19 9.38 6.82
C GLU A 649 15.36 8.41 7.06
N ALA A 650 16.03 8.58 8.20
CA ALA A 650 17.18 7.76 8.53
C ALA A 650 16.84 6.24 8.53
N GLY A 651 17.49 5.49 7.64
CA GLY A 651 17.25 4.06 7.47
C GLY A 651 16.08 3.71 6.55
N ALA A 652 15.40 4.68 5.93
CA ALA A 652 14.36 4.41 4.95
C ALA A 652 14.94 3.70 3.72
N SER A 653 14.29 2.61 3.30
CA SER A 653 14.56 1.96 2.01
C SER A 653 13.80 2.67 0.90
N PHE A 654 14.39 2.73 -0.31
CA PHE A 654 13.72 3.32 -1.48
C PHE A 654 12.40 2.62 -1.83
N LEU A 655 12.35 1.31 -1.71
CA LEU A 655 11.14 0.52 -1.95
C LEU A 655 10.57 -0.03 -0.64
N ASN A 656 9.26 -0.02 -0.54
CA ASN A 656 8.50 -0.80 0.43
C ASN A 656 8.58 -2.30 0.09
N GLN A 657 8.13 -3.14 1.00
CA GLN A 657 8.09 -4.59 0.80
C GLN A 657 7.19 -5.02 -0.38
N ASP A 658 6.17 -4.23 -0.70
CA ASP A 658 5.27 -4.45 -1.85
C ASP A 658 5.87 -3.97 -3.20
N GLY A 659 7.10 -3.46 -3.19
CA GLY A 659 7.79 -2.93 -4.36
C GLY A 659 7.36 -1.52 -4.77
N SER A 660 6.46 -0.87 -4.04
CA SER A 660 6.14 0.55 -4.24
C SER A 660 7.26 1.46 -3.70
N VAL A 661 7.35 2.69 -4.20
CA VAL A 661 8.30 3.67 -3.67
C VAL A 661 7.86 4.08 -2.26
N ASN A 662 8.80 4.03 -1.32
CA ASN A 662 8.56 4.40 0.07
C ASN A 662 8.41 5.93 0.19
N ARG A 663 7.29 6.39 0.72
CA ARG A 663 7.02 7.83 0.91
C ARG A 663 7.92 8.51 1.95
N SER A 664 8.57 7.76 2.81
CA SER A 664 9.62 8.28 3.70
C SER A 664 10.96 8.50 3.00
N PHE A 665 11.05 8.17 1.71
CA PHE A 665 12.13 8.51 0.81
C PHE A 665 11.68 9.72 -0.02
N TYR A 666 11.79 10.91 0.54
CA TYR A 666 11.13 12.14 0.10
C TYR A 666 11.51 12.57 -1.31
N ASP A 667 12.68 13.20 -1.48
CA ASP A 667 13.19 13.56 -2.77
C ASP A 667 14.27 12.58 -3.24
N TYR A 668 14.28 12.28 -4.53
CA TYR A 668 15.28 11.36 -5.06
C TYR A 668 15.57 11.60 -6.53
N VAL A 669 16.75 11.15 -6.94
CA VAL A 669 17.12 11.03 -8.34
C VAL A 669 17.13 9.55 -8.75
N ILE A 670 16.79 9.29 -10.02
CA ILE A 670 16.70 7.91 -10.54
C ILE A 670 16.98 7.86 -12.03
N VAL A 671 17.58 6.75 -12.48
CA VAL A 671 17.75 6.44 -13.91
C VAL A 671 16.82 5.31 -14.29
N GLN A 672 16.00 5.56 -15.30
CA GLN A 672 14.99 4.63 -15.80
C GLN A 672 15.23 4.36 -17.29
N ALA A 673 14.75 3.21 -17.76
CA ALA A 673 14.79 2.88 -19.17
C ALA A 673 13.44 2.29 -19.65
N SER A 674 13.21 2.40 -20.96
CA SER A 674 12.04 1.87 -21.65
C SER A 674 12.47 1.16 -22.94
N ASN A 675 11.95 -0.05 -23.17
CA ASN A 675 12.12 -0.79 -24.44
C ASN A 675 10.86 -0.79 -25.32
N ASP A 676 9.85 -0.02 -24.93
CA ASP A 676 8.56 0.09 -25.62
C ASP A 676 8.20 1.54 -26.01
N ASN A 677 9.24 2.35 -26.26
CA ASN A 677 9.13 3.76 -26.62
C ASN A 677 8.35 4.59 -25.58
N GLY A 678 8.72 4.43 -24.31
CA GLY A 678 8.24 5.24 -23.21
C GLY A 678 6.82 4.94 -22.71
N LYS A 679 6.20 3.84 -23.15
CA LYS A 679 4.91 3.40 -22.59
C LYS A 679 5.08 2.94 -21.16
N ASN A 680 6.12 2.14 -20.90
CA ASN A 680 6.50 1.70 -19.57
C ASN A 680 7.94 2.09 -19.27
N TRP A 681 8.18 2.53 -18.04
CA TRP A 681 9.49 2.91 -17.55
C TRP A 681 9.88 2.02 -16.38
N TYR A 682 11.06 1.43 -16.47
CA TYR A 682 11.59 0.53 -15.44
C TYR A 682 12.82 1.14 -14.80
N ASN A 683 12.92 1.06 -13.47
CA ASN A 683 14.09 1.49 -12.72
C ASN A 683 15.27 0.58 -13.08
N LEU A 684 16.42 1.17 -13.39
CA LEU A 684 17.66 0.42 -13.57
C LEU A 684 18.28 0.06 -12.22
N ILE A 685 18.19 0.97 -11.28
CA ILE A 685 18.57 0.80 -9.86
C ILE A 685 17.55 1.56 -9.01
N ASN A 686 17.57 1.36 -7.70
CA ASN A 686 16.79 2.16 -6.76
C ASN A 686 17.16 3.64 -6.84
N GLY A 687 16.21 4.52 -6.56
CA GLY A 687 16.48 5.94 -6.42
C GLY A 687 17.45 6.23 -5.28
N TRP A 688 18.12 7.38 -5.34
CA TRP A 688 19.04 7.83 -4.31
C TRP A 688 18.92 9.33 -4.07
N ASP A 689 19.36 9.78 -2.90
CA ASP A 689 19.30 11.14 -2.39
C ASP A 689 20.64 11.60 -1.80
N SER A 690 20.64 12.69 -1.03
CA SER A 690 21.84 13.20 -0.36
C SER A 690 22.45 12.23 0.66
N ASN A 691 21.68 11.26 1.19
CA ASN A 691 22.21 10.22 2.11
C ASN A 691 23.19 9.25 1.43
N PHE A 692 23.19 9.19 0.09
CA PHE A 692 24.10 8.32 -0.65
C PHE A 692 25.58 8.61 -0.34
N SER A 693 25.92 9.86 0.00
CA SER A 693 27.30 10.25 0.30
C SER A 693 27.35 11.22 1.48
N THR A 694 28.17 10.93 2.47
CA THR A 694 28.41 11.81 3.63
C THR A 694 28.80 13.24 3.21
N THR A 695 29.55 13.38 2.10
CA THR A 695 29.91 14.71 1.60
C THR A 695 28.71 15.47 1.03
N TRP A 696 27.76 14.77 0.40
CA TRP A 696 26.53 15.38 -0.09
C TRP A 696 25.58 15.72 1.05
N LEU A 697 25.41 14.82 2.00
CA LEU A 697 24.58 15.07 3.19
C LEU A 697 25.10 16.25 4.01
N ASN A 698 26.40 16.36 4.21
CA ASN A 698 27.01 17.49 4.90
C ASN A 698 26.82 18.80 4.12
N ALA A 699 26.95 18.77 2.78
CA ALA A 699 26.70 19.94 1.94
C ALA A 699 25.22 20.36 1.97
N TYR A 700 24.28 19.41 1.91
CA TYR A 700 22.84 19.67 2.05
C TYR A 700 22.52 20.29 3.42
N ASN A 701 23.13 19.79 4.49
CA ASN A 701 22.91 20.25 5.87
C ASN A 701 23.72 21.51 6.27
N THR A 702 24.40 22.16 5.34
CA THR A 702 25.24 23.34 5.66
C THR A 702 24.43 24.50 6.27
N GLY A 703 23.15 24.63 5.88
CA GLY A 703 22.22 25.61 6.44
C GLY A 703 20.84 25.44 5.83
N PHE A 704 19.85 26.08 6.46
CA PHE A 704 18.46 26.04 6.02
C PHE A 704 17.84 27.44 6.05
N ASP A 705 16.97 27.74 5.11
CA ASP A 705 16.18 28.95 5.10
C ASP A 705 14.99 28.88 6.09
N ALA A 706 14.20 29.96 6.16
CA ALA A 706 13.06 30.05 7.06
C ALA A 706 11.92 29.04 6.71
N ALA A 707 11.88 28.55 5.48
CA ALA A 707 10.92 27.53 5.04
C ALA A 707 11.41 26.09 5.28
N GLY A 708 12.68 25.93 5.68
CA GLY A 708 13.30 24.62 5.91
C GLY A 708 14.03 24.05 4.70
N ASN A 709 14.16 24.82 3.63
CA ASN A 709 14.90 24.41 2.43
C ASN A 709 16.41 24.51 2.66
N SER A 710 17.17 23.57 2.09
CA SER A 710 18.63 23.63 2.17
C SER A 710 19.18 24.82 1.40
N THR A 711 20.14 25.54 2.04
CA THR A 711 20.96 26.58 1.40
C THR A 711 22.29 26.06 0.90
N GLY A 712 22.50 24.74 0.96
CA GLY A 712 23.69 24.06 0.44
C GLY A 712 23.86 24.28 -1.07
N VAL A 713 25.11 24.41 -1.54
CA VAL A 713 25.41 24.68 -2.95
C VAL A 713 26.29 23.57 -3.51
N GLY A 714 25.89 23.05 -4.67
CA GLY A 714 26.70 22.08 -5.42
C GLY A 714 27.98 22.69 -5.98
N SER A 715 29.04 21.91 -6.06
CA SER A 715 30.31 22.31 -6.65
C SER A 715 31.08 21.11 -7.22
N SER A 716 32.10 21.39 -8.06
CA SER A 716 32.98 20.36 -8.62
C SER A 716 33.73 19.51 -7.57
N THR A 717 33.86 20.02 -6.33
CA THR A 717 34.52 19.27 -5.23
C THR A 717 33.63 18.18 -4.65
N LEU A 718 32.32 18.21 -4.91
CA LEU A 718 31.33 17.24 -4.46
C LEU A 718 31.07 16.12 -5.47
N VAL A 719 31.69 16.20 -6.64
CA VAL A 719 31.47 15.25 -7.75
C VAL A 719 31.78 13.82 -7.33
N LYS A 720 30.88 12.89 -7.64
CA LYS A 720 31.01 11.44 -7.51
C LYS A 720 30.80 10.78 -8.86
N LYS A 721 31.41 9.63 -9.04
CA LYS A 721 31.18 8.79 -10.23
C LYS A 721 30.06 7.80 -9.96
N ARG A 722 29.12 7.73 -10.89
CA ARG A 722 28.03 6.75 -10.90
C ARG A 722 28.31 5.69 -11.96
N GLU A 723 28.06 4.45 -11.58
CA GLU A 723 28.02 3.31 -12.50
C GLU A 723 26.70 2.57 -12.31
N ILE A 724 26.01 2.25 -13.42
CA ILE A 724 24.75 1.50 -13.43
C ILE A 724 24.88 0.36 -14.42
N ASP A 725 24.59 -0.85 -14.00
CA ASP A 725 24.47 -2.02 -14.87
C ASP A 725 23.04 -2.08 -15.43
N ILE A 726 22.89 -1.96 -16.75
CA ILE A 726 21.60 -1.93 -17.43
C ILE A 726 20.85 -3.25 -17.30
N LEU A 727 21.58 -4.36 -17.24
CA LEU A 727 21.00 -5.71 -17.19
C LEU A 727 20.68 -6.18 -15.76
N SER A 728 21.20 -5.52 -14.73
CA SER A 728 21.02 -5.93 -13.31
C SER A 728 19.57 -5.94 -12.86
N SER A 729 18.72 -5.12 -13.45
CA SER A 729 17.27 -5.09 -13.14
C SER A 729 16.52 -6.36 -13.57
N GLY A 730 17.11 -7.19 -14.45
CA GLY A 730 16.46 -8.34 -15.07
C GLY A 730 15.29 -8.00 -16.02
N LYS A 731 15.03 -6.70 -16.26
CA LYS A 731 13.94 -6.23 -17.13
C LYS A 731 14.35 -6.13 -18.59
N PHE A 732 15.64 -6.09 -18.88
CA PHE A 732 16.21 -5.89 -20.21
C PHE A 732 17.19 -6.98 -20.57
N LYS A 733 17.42 -7.17 -21.87
CA LYS A 733 18.36 -8.16 -22.43
C LYS A 733 19.18 -7.55 -23.56
N ALA A 734 20.29 -8.18 -23.91
CA ALA A 734 21.09 -7.80 -25.08
C ALA A 734 20.21 -7.79 -26.34
N GLY A 735 20.40 -6.76 -27.17
CA GLY A 735 19.61 -6.51 -28.38
C GLY A 735 18.39 -5.61 -28.18
N ASP A 736 17.92 -5.38 -26.96
CA ASP A 736 16.85 -4.41 -26.70
C ASP A 736 17.32 -3.00 -27.09
N GLN A 737 16.42 -2.19 -27.62
CA GLN A 737 16.65 -0.77 -27.88
C GLN A 737 16.02 0.04 -26.73
N LEU A 738 16.84 0.72 -25.94
CA LEU A 738 16.39 1.41 -24.74
C LEU A 738 16.44 2.93 -24.90
N VAL A 739 15.35 3.57 -24.56
CA VAL A 739 15.25 5.00 -24.27
C VAL A 739 15.55 5.21 -22.79
N PHE A 740 16.45 6.13 -22.44
CA PHE A 740 16.83 6.43 -21.07
C PHE A 740 16.21 7.72 -20.58
N ARG A 741 15.81 7.72 -19.29
CA ARG A 741 15.31 8.90 -18.59
C ARG A 741 16.04 9.09 -17.26
N PHE A 742 16.55 10.30 -17.07
CA PHE A 742 17.10 10.78 -15.80
C PHE A 742 16.01 11.63 -15.14
N ARG A 743 15.62 11.28 -13.93
CA ARG A 743 14.50 11.93 -13.22
C ARG A 743 14.92 12.38 -11.82
N LEU A 744 14.60 13.63 -11.47
CA LEU A 744 14.52 14.09 -10.11
C LEU A 744 13.03 14.14 -9.72
N HIS A 745 12.68 13.44 -8.67
CA HIS A 745 11.37 13.46 -8.04
C HIS A 745 11.46 14.29 -6.75
N ALA A 746 10.52 15.23 -6.57
CA ALA A 746 10.42 16.07 -5.39
C ALA A 746 8.99 16.01 -4.83
N ASP A 747 8.86 15.83 -3.51
CA ASP A 747 7.58 16.01 -2.83
C ASP A 747 7.33 17.50 -2.51
N ILE A 748 6.33 17.82 -1.69
CA ILE A 748 6.00 19.22 -1.32
C ILE A 748 6.82 19.73 -0.14
N GLY A 749 7.76 18.93 0.37
CA GLY A 749 8.54 19.25 1.57
C GLY A 749 9.63 20.27 1.34
N ALA A 750 10.75 20.07 2.03
CA ALA A 750 11.93 20.88 1.84
C ALA A 750 12.62 20.51 0.51
N HIS A 751 13.25 21.46 -0.12
CA HIS A 751 14.05 21.21 -1.30
C HIS A 751 15.51 21.66 -1.10
N GLY A 752 16.38 21.22 -2.01
CA GLY A 752 17.80 21.54 -1.97
C GLY A 752 18.30 22.11 -3.29
N TRP A 753 19.60 22.00 -3.50
CA TRP A 753 20.24 22.52 -4.71
C TRP A 753 19.85 21.75 -5.96
N GLY A 754 19.79 20.39 -5.93
CA GLY A 754 19.33 19.56 -7.03
C GLY A 754 20.36 18.55 -7.53
N TRP A 755 20.28 18.19 -8.81
CA TRP A 755 21.09 17.17 -9.47
C TRP A 755 21.90 17.76 -10.63
N ALA A 756 23.20 17.48 -10.63
CA ALA A 756 24.11 17.75 -11.72
C ALA A 756 24.65 16.45 -12.32
N ILE A 757 24.70 16.34 -13.63
CA ILE A 757 25.22 15.21 -14.40
C ILE A 757 26.26 15.73 -15.40
N ASP A 758 27.42 15.10 -15.44
CA ASP A 758 28.47 15.37 -16.43
C ASP A 758 29.09 14.05 -16.92
N ASN A 759 29.86 14.12 -18.01
CA ASN A 759 30.64 12.98 -18.53
C ASN A 759 29.80 11.70 -18.75
N LEU A 760 28.57 11.84 -19.25
CA LEU A 760 27.67 10.72 -19.52
C LEU A 760 28.27 9.77 -20.56
N ASN A 761 28.35 8.49 -20.23
CA ASN A 761 28.86 7.43 -21.08
C ASN A 761 28.00 6.18 -20.95
N ILE A 762 27.20 5.87 -21.97
CA ILE A 762 26.35 4.69 -22.08
C ILE A 762 27.01 3.70 -23.04
N GLN A 763 27.47 2.58 -22.55
CA GLN A 763 28.13 1.50 -23.33
C GLN A 763 29.38 1.95 -24.15
N GLY A 764 29.89 3.13 -23.89
CA GLY A 764 31.15 3.56 -24.49
C GLY A 764 32.32 2.82 -23.83
N SER A 765 33.39 2.54 -24.57
CA SER A 765 34.62 2.07 -23.97
C SER A 765 35.11 3.09 -22.94
N VAL A 766 35.23 2.70 -21.69
CA VAL A 766 36.06 3.44 -20.74
C VAL A 766 37.48 3.25 -21.22
N ALA A 767 38.24 4.34 -21.47
CA ALA A 767 39.66 4.22 -21.78
C ALA A 767 40.34 3.60 -20.57
N THR A 768 40.56 2.30 -20.61
CA THR A 768 41.43 1.61 -19.66
C THR A 768 42.85 2.01 -19.99
N PRO A 769 43.67 2.41 -19.02
CA PRO A 769 45.11 2.37 -19.21
C PRO A 769 45.48 0.95 -19.63
N ALA A 770 46.23 0.80 -20.71
CA ALA A 770 46.63 -0.51 -21.23
C ALA A 770 47.21 -1.38 -20.11
N PRO A 771 46.65 -2.56 -19.81
CA PRO A 771 47.28 -3.48 -18.88
C PRO A 771 48.43 -4.19 -19.58
N PRO A 772 49.49 -4.57 -18.87
CA PRO A 772 50.49 -5.46 -19.42
C PRO A 772 49.87 -6.83 -19.69
N LEU A 773 50.13 -7.40 -20.85
CA LEU A 773 49.71 -8.74 -21.25
C LEU A 773 50.12 -9.79 -20.21
N VAL A 774 49.15 -10.41 -19.58
CA VAL A 774 49.34 -11.69 -18.89
C VAL A 774 48.18 -12.61 -19.26
N LEU A 775 48.48 -13.67 -19.96
CA LEU A 775 47.60 -14.81 -20.16
C LEU A 775 47.34 -15.50 -18.81
N ALA A 776 46.10 -15.51 -18.36
CA ALA A 776 45.64 -16.49 -17.40
C ALA A 776 44.10 -16.56 -17.39
N THR A 777 43.66 -17.76 -17.27
CA THR A 777 42.31 -18.30 -17.11
C THR A 777 41.40 -17.55 -16.14
N GLU A 778 40.11 -17.52 -16.49
CA GLU A 778 38.95 -16.98 -15.78
C GLU A 778 39.02 -17.06 -14.26
N PRO A 779 38.47 -16.02 -13.58
CA PRO A 779 37.49 -16.32 -12.55
C PRO A 779 36.26 -15.37 -12.55
N MET A 780 35.13 -15.98 -12.26
CA MET A 780 33.83 -15.46 -11.94
C MET A 780 33.86 -14.18 -11.09
N SER A 781 33.18 -13.10 -11.55
CA SER A 781 32.96 -11.86 -10.80
C SER A 781 32.02 -12.14 -9.62
N LEU A 782 32.56 -12.16 -8.43
CA LEU A 782 31.78 -12.13 -7.18
C LEU A 782 31.66 -10.69 -6.71
N VAL A 783 30.45 -10.24 -6.49
CA VAL A 783 30.16 -9.05 -5.68
C VAL A 783 30.81 -9.27 -4.31
N PRO A 784 31.60 -8.32 -3.75
CA PRO A 784 32.24 -8.52 -2.46
C PRO A 784 31.19 -8.63 -1.35
N GLU A 785 30.86 -9.84 -0.95
CA GLU A 785 30.01 -10.07 0.23
C GLU A 785 30.93 -10.37 1.44
N LEU A 786 30.69 -9.63 2.55
CA LEU A 786 31.33 -9.90 3.80
C LEU A 786 30.77 -11.19 4.39
N ASN A 787 31.57 -12.25 4.37
CA ASN A 787 31.24 -13.52 5.00
C ASN A 787 31.87 -13.65 6.37
N VAL A 788 31.07 -14.00 7.38
CA VAL A 788 31.52 -14.11 8.78
C VAL A 788 30.95 -15.39 9.37
N SER A 789 31.83 -16.36 9.67
CA SER A 789 31.43 -17.69 10.15
C SER A 789 32.41 -18.29 11.18
N PRO A 790 31.93 -19.15 12.09
CA PRO A 790 30.56 -19.47 12.38
C PRO A 790 29.81 -18.30 13.04
N ASN A 791 28.50 -18.24 12.85
CA ASN A 791 27.63 -17.29 13.53
C ASN A 791 26.27 -17.98 13.80
N PRO A 792 25.92 -18.26 15.06
CA PRO A 792 26.60 -17.91 16.32
C PRO A 792 27.99 -18.54 16.50
N THR A 793 28.80 -17.95 17.39
CA THR A 793 30.16 -18.36 17.66
C THR A 793 30.49 -18.26 19.16
N SER A 794 31.44 -19.11 19.64
CA SER A 794 31.82 -19.09 21.06
C SER A 794 33.29 -18.71 21.29
N ARG A 795 34.15 -18.87 20.30
CA ARG A 795 35.57 -18.69 20.51
C ARG A 795 36.27 -17.97 19.36
N VAL A 796 36.01 -18.36 18.12
CA VAL A 796 36.71 -17.86 16.94
C VAL A 796 35.71 -17.52 15.85
N VAL A 797 35.93 -16.41 15.17
CA VAL A 797 35.17 -16.03 13.99
C VAL A 797 36.11 -15.83 12.80
N ARG A 798 35.78 -16.41 11.66
CA ARG A 798 36.50 -16.22 10.40
C ARG A 798 35.80 -15.17 9.58
N VAL A 799 36.54 -14.18 9.13
CA VAL A 799 36.06 -13.04 8.35
C VAL A 799 36.65 -13.13 6.95
N GLN A 800 35.80 -13.18 5.93
CA GLN A 800 36.18 -13.30 4.54
C GLN A 800 35.53 -12.21 3.71
N LEU A 801 36.30 -11.54 2.83
CA LEU A 801 35.82 -10.46 1.99
C LEU A 801 36.67 -10.37 0.72
N GLY A 802 36.03 -10.34 -0.44
CA GLY A 802 36.71 -9.96 -1.68
C GLY A 802 37.07 -8.47 -1.64
N LEU A 803 38.29 -8.11 -1.96
CA LEU A 803 38.80 -6.73 -2.00
C LEU A 803 38.75 -6.21 -3.43
N GLY A 804 38.35 -4.95 -3.59
CA GLY A 804 38.29 -4.32 -4.92
C GLY A 804 39.65 -3.96 -5.52
N SER A 805 40.75 -4.10 -4.74
CA SER A 805 42.12 -3.83 -5.18
C SER A 805 43.10 -4.80 -4.50
N PRO A 806 44.12 -5.25 -5.19
CA PRO A 806 45.21 -6.04 -4.55
C PRO A 806 46.08 -5.15 -3.64
N ASN A 807 46.59 -5.72 -2.57
CA ASN A 807 47.51 -5.06 -1.61
C ASN A 807 46.85 -3.85 -0.88
N GLU A 808 45.64 -4.00 -0.44
CA GLU A 808 44.87 -2.95 0.24
C GLU A 808 45.10 -2.96 1.76
N GLU A 809 45.21 -1.78 2.36
CA GLU A 809 45.15 -1.65 3.82
C GLU A 809 43.68 -1.78 4.27
N VAL A 810 43.42 -2.70 5.18
CA VAL A 810 42.08 -2.99 5.70
C VAL A 810 42.09 -2.84 7.22
N ARG A 811 41.15 -2.09 7.76
CA ARG A 811 40.87 -2.07 9.20
C ARG A 811 39.75 -3.07 9.48
N LEU A 812 40.05 -4.03 10.31
CA LEU A 812 39.16 -5.08 10.73
C LEU A 812 38.94 -5.02 12.23
N GLY A 813 37.71 -5.23 12.69
CA GLY A 813 37.48 -5.35 14.11
C GLY A 813 36.04 -5.66 14.49
N ILE A 814 35.80 -5.67 15.78
CA ILE A 814 34.52 -5.98 16.39
C ILE A 814 34.02 -4.77 17.15
N LEU A 815 32.76 -4.38 16.87
CA LEU A 815 32.05 -3.33 17.57
C LEU A 815 31.07 -3.96 18.58
N GLY A 816 30.95 -3.33 19.75
CA GLY A 816 29.88 -3.61 20.70
C GLY A 816 28.52 -3.07 20.20
N SER A 817 27.44 -3.43 20.90
CA SER A 817 26.08 -3.02 20.57
C SER A 817 25.83 -1.49 20.57
N GLN A 818 26.74 -0.73 21.19
CA GLN A 818 26.70 0.75 21.19
C GLN A 818 27.65 1.37 20.16
N GLY A 819 28.20 0.57 19.23
CA GLY A 819 29.06 1.05 18.17
C GLY A 819 30.53 1.32 18.58
N GLN A 820 30.93 1.06 19.82
CA GLN A 820 32.32 1.20 20.26
C GLN A 820 33.18 0.00 19.84
N TRP A 821 34.41 0.26 19.45
CA TRP A 821 35.37 -0.81 19.15
C TRP A 821 35.73 -1.60 20.43
N VAL A 822 35.48 -2.91 20.41
CA VAL A 822 35.92 -3.84 21.48
C VAL A 822 37.17 -4.59 21.09
N GLN A 823 37.42 -4.73 19.79
CA GLN A 823 38.66 -5.28 19.22
C GLN A 823 38.87 -4.68 17.84
N LYS A 824 40.11 -4.29 17.50
CA LYS A 824 40.44 -3.77 16.17
C LYS A 824 41.90 -4.06 15.80
N GLU A 825 42.16 -4.28 14.52
CA GLU A 825 43.50 -4.41 13.93
C GLU A 825 43.52 -3.79 12.54
N THR A 826 44.71 -3.39 12.09
CA THR A 826 44.93 -2.93 10.71
C THR A 826 45.81 -3.95 10.01
N LEU A 827 45.40 -4.37 8.82
CA LEU A 827 46.05 -5.44 8.05
C LEU A 827 46.46 -4.93 6.67
N GLN A 828 47.68 -5.29 6.23
CA GLN A 828 48.06 -5.19 4.81
C GLN A 828 47.68 -6.51 4.14
N VAL A 829 46.63 -6.54 3.37
CA VAL A 829 46.16 -7.75 2.69
C VAL A 829 46.89 -7.89 1.37
N LYS A 830 47.70 -8.93 1.23
CA LYS A 830 48.36 -9.25 -0.04
C LYS A 830 47.40 -10.02 -0.95
N GLY A 831 47.19 -9.51 -2.14
CA GLY A 831 46.13 -10.03 -3.04
C GLY A 831 44.78 -9.32 -2.89
N ASN A 832 43.74 -9.89 -3.48
CA ASN A 832 42.38 -9.29 -3.57
C ASN A 832 41.36 -9.97 -2.66
N PHE A 833 41.80 -10.70 -1.63
CA PHE A 833 40.90 -11.43 -0.75
C PHE A 833 41.39 -11.37 0.70
N LEU A 834 40.52 -10.87 1.60
CA LEU A 834 40.70 -10.92 3.03
C LEU A 834 40.20 -12.26 3.55
N ASP A 835 41.06 -12.98 4.26
CA ASP A 835 40.69 -14.19 5.02
C ASP A 835 41.35 -14.15 6.37
N LYS A 836 40.65 -13.85 7.42
CA LYS A 836 41.22 -13.64 8.74
C LYS A 836 40.37 -14.31 9.82
N GLN A 837 41.04 -15.00 10.73
CA GLN A 837 40.46 -15.50 11.97
C GLN A 837 40.69 -14.50 13.11
N MET A 838 39.63 -14.23 13.87
CA MET A 838 39.67 -13.40 15.07
C MET A 838 39.25 -14.24 16.29
N ASP A 839 40.09 -14.22 17.32
CA ASP A 839 39.76 -14.83 18.62
C ASP A 839 38.85 -13.87 19.40
N ILE A 840 37.66 -14.33 19.74
CA ILE A 840 36.64 -13.59 20.48
C ILE A 840 36.33 -14.25 21.84
N SER A 841 37.20 -15.13 22.29
CA SER A 841 37.04 -15.86 23.55
C SER A 841 37.00 -14.97 24.81
N SER A 842 37.47 -13.72 24.69
CA SER A 842 37.42 -12.73 25.77
C SER A 842 36.09 -11.95 25.83
N LEU A 843 35.26 -12.01 24.76
CA LEU A 843 34.02 -11.22 24.71
C LEU A 843 32.88 -11.92 25.48
N PRO A 844 32.06 -11.19 26.27
CA PRO A 844 30.87 -11.74 26.89
C PRO A 844 29.84 -12.24 25.86
N ALA A 845 28.94 -13.14 26.26
CA ALA A 845 27.82 -13.53 25.42
C ALA A 845 26.98 -12.27 25.06
N GLY A 846 26.63 -12.13 23.79
CA GLY A 846 25.91 -10.94 23.32
C GLY A 846 25.96 -10.75 21.81
N THR A 847 25.34 -9.67 21.36
CA THR A 847 25.37 -9.25 19.95
C THR A 847 26.49 -8.26 19.70
N TYR A 848 27.27 -8.52 18.66
CA TYR A 848 28.39 -7.70 18.20
C TYR A 848 28.32 -7.52 16.68
N PHE A 849 29.12 -6.61 16.13
CA PHE A 849 29.26 -6.41 14.70
C PHE A 849 30.72 -6.55 14.28
N VAL A 850 30.97 -7.40 13.30
CA VAL A 850 32.28 -7.39 12.60
C VAL A 850 32.23 -6.26 11.58
N GLN A 851 33.17 -5.34 11.66
CA GLN A 851 33.33 -4.26 10.70
C GLN A 851 34.65 -4.41 9.96
N VAL A 852 34.56 -4.30 8.62
CA VAL A 852 35.73 -4.27 7.73
C VAL A 852 35.71 -2.94 6.99
N ILE A 853 36.70 -2.12 7.17
CA ILE A 853 36.88 -0.84 6.48
C ILE A 853 38.02 -0.99 5.47
N THR A 854 37.70 -0.80 4.22
CA THR A 854 38.62 -0.76 3.09
C THR A 854 38.84 0.68 2.66
N ASN A 855 39.74 0.94 1.73
CA ASN A 855 39.91 2.29 1.17
C ASN A 855 38.72 2.84 0.42
N ARG A 856 37.73 1.98 0.11
CA ARG A 856 36.55 2.33 -0.71
C ARG A 856 35.21 2.14 0.01
N ASN A 857 35.12 1.16 0.93
CA ASN A 857 33.84 0.74 1.51
C ASN A 857 33.99 0.35 2.99
N VAL A 858 32.86 0.43 3.70
CA VAL A 858 32.70 -0.09 5.06
C VAL A 858 31.67 -1.22 5.02
N TYR A 859 32.09 -2.40 5.45
CA TYR A 859 31.25 -3.60 5.51
C TYR A 859 30.96 -3.93 6.96
N ASN A 860 29.71 -4.25 7.28
CA ASN A 860 29.26 -4.64 8.62
C ASN A 860 28.48 -5.95 8.57
N LYS A 861 28.80 -6.87 9.48
CA LYS A 861 28.05 -8.12 9.64
C LYS A 861 27.81 -8.39 11.13
N ARG A 862 26.57 -8.60 11.51
CA ARG A 862 26.19 -8.95 12.87
C ARG A 862 26.68 -10.35 13.22
N ILE A 863 27.25 -10.52 14.42
CA ILE A 863 27.58 -11.82 15.00
C ILE A 863 26.95 -11.97 16.38
N ILE A 864 26.65 -13.20 16.76
CA ILE A 864 26.13 -13.57 18.07
C ILE A 864 27.19 -14.40 18.77
N VAL A 865 27.71 -13.89 19.89
CA VAL A 865 28.63 -14.61 20.77
C VAL A 865 27.80 -15.38 21.80
N VAL A 866 28.00 -16.71 21.84
CA VAL A 866 27.36 -17.62 22.80
C VAL A 866 28.44 -18.19 23.75
N ARG A 867 28.06 -18.53 25.00
CA ARG A 867 28.95 -19.11 26.01
C ARG A 867 28.37 -20.40 26.54
#